data_38b8199a09f46042cb74103f234df7c5
#
_entry.id   38b8199a09f46042cb74103f234df7c5
#
_cell.length_a   1.000
_cell.length_b   1.000
_cell.length_c   1.000
_cell.angle_alpha   90.00
_cell.angle_beta   90.00
_cell.angle_gamma   90.00
#
_symmetry.space_group_name_H-M   'P 1'
#
loop_
_entity.id
_entity.type
_entity.pdbx_description
1 polymer ?
#
loop_
_entity_poly.entity_id
_entity_poly.type
_entity_poly.pdbx_seq_one_letter_code
_entity_poly.pdbx_strand_id
1 'polypeptide(L)'
;MYHRYNKFNNLQVLLMEDRPLTKSIQIRWFNVRCDWYVFAVLASLPWVGKELYEKKDVEMDRILSLIESFLKRRQKLHVSMLQVWSADKPHPQEEYLDCLWAQIQKMKKDRWQERHILRPYLAFDSILCEALQHNLPPFTPPPHTEDSVYPMPRVIFRLFDYTDAPEGPVMPGSHSVERFVIEENLHFIIRTHWKERRSCAAQLLSYPGKNKIPLNYHIVEIIFAELFQLPMPLHIEVMYTTLLIELCKLQPGSLPQVLAQATEMFYMRLDSMNTTCIDRLINWFSHHLSNFQFRWSWEDWSDCVTQDLDKPKPKFVREVLEKCMRLSYHQRILDIVPASFSALTPSTPGCIYKYGDESNSSLPGYPVAISLTNAIKSKATNEEIFSILKDVPNPNQDDDDDEGFSFNPLKIEVFLQTLLHLAAKSFSHSFSALAKFHEVFKTLAESDEGKLHVLRVMYDVWKNHPQMIAVLIDKMIRTQIVDCAAVANWIFSPELSHDFTRLYIWEILHSTIRKMNKHVQKIQRELEETKGKLEKQHKRRDSDDDDDDDRNSDREDGPLEEQIERLQEKVESAQSEQKNLFLVIFQRFIMILTEHLVRCETGGIDVLTPWYKNCIERLQQIFLQHHQIIHQYMVTLENLLFTAELDHHILTVFQQFCALQT
;
A
#
# COMPACT_ATOMS: atom_id res chain seq x y z
N MET A 1 -11.53 27.78 25.01
CA MET A 1 -10.56 27.47 26.07
C MET A 1 -11.11 26.48 27.08
N TYR A 2 -12.25 26.74 27.72
CA TYR A 2 -12.87 25.85 28.72
C TYR A 2 -13.23 24.44 28.15
N HIS A 3 -13.62 24.33 26.91
CA HIS A 3 -13.95 23.03 26.26
C HIS A 3 -12.75 22.08 26.14
N ARG A 4 -11.53 22.63 26.09
CA ARG A 4 -10.28 21.83 26.11
C ARG A 4 -9.89 21.44 27.55
N TYR A 5 -10.26 22.24 28.55
CA TYR A 5 -9.99 21.98 29.96
C TYR A 5 -10.74 20.74 30.49
N ASN A 6 -11.99 20.53 30.09
CA ASN A 6 -12.76 19.35 30.49
C ASN A 6 -12.23 18.03 29.88
N LYS A 7 -11.44 18.08 28.80
CA LYS A 7 -10.73 16.90 28.28
C LYS A 7 -9.69 16.37 29.28
N PHE A 8 -9.13 17.21 30.14
CA PHE A 8 -8.13 16.81 31.12
C PHE A 8 -8.71 15.93 32.22
N ASN A 9 -9.89 16.24 32.78
CA ASN A 9 -10.50 15.44 33.83
C ASN A 9 -10.91 14.04 33.37
N ASN A 10 -11.30 13.88 32.11
CA ASN A 10 -11.69 12.61 31.55
C ASN A 10 -10.50 11.71 31.19
N LEU A 11 -9.34 12.29 30.88
CA LEU A 11 -8.11 11.51 30.66
C LEU A 11 -7.69 10.76 31.94
N GLN A 12 -7.89 11.37 33.11
CA GLN A 12 -7.59 10.75 34.40
C GLN A 12 -8.42 9.46 34.62
N VAL A 13 -9.72 9.50 34.31
CA VAL A 13 -10.60 8.34 34.46
C VAL A 13 -10.15 7.20 33.52
N LEU A 14 -9.81 7.55 32.27
CA LEU A 14 -9.37 6.58 31.26
C LEU A 14 -7.99 5.98 31.56
N LEU A 15 -7.06 6.75 32.12
CA LEU A 15 -5.71 6.29 32.47
C LEU A 15 -5.66 5.54 33.80
N MET A 16 -6.72 5.64 34.66
CA MET A 16 -6.81 5.00 35.96
C MET A 16 -7.73 3.77 35.99
N GLU A 17 -8.50 3.47 34.94
CA GLU A 17 -9.33 2.27 34.89
C GLU A 17 -8.48 0.99 34.68
N ASP A 18 -7.69 0.64 35.70
CA ASP A 18 -7.04 -0.66 35.85
C ASP A 18 -8.08 -1.73 36.24
N ARG A 19 -9.01 -2.09 35.38
CA ARG A 19 -9.83 -3.30 35.57
C ARG A 19 -9.24 -4.45 34.78
N PRO A 20 -8.98 -5.61 35.43
CA PRO A 20 -8.47 -6.78 34.74
C PRO A 20 -9.60 -7.40 33.92
N LEU A 21 -9.62 -7.13 32.64
CA LEU A 21 -10.50 -7.75 31.66
C LEU A 21 -9.69 -8.68 30.76
N THR A 22 -10.20 -9.90 30.56
CA THR A 22 -9.64 -11.04 29.80
C THR A 22 -8.45 -10.79 28.86
N LYS A 23 -7.38 -11.52 29.12
CA LYS A 23 -5.95 -11.23 28.99
C LYS A 23 -5.32 -10.93 27.62
N SER A 24 -6.00 -10.97 26.49
CA SER A 24 -5.26 -10.74 25.23
C SER A 24 -5.85 -9.64 24.31
N ILE A 25 -7.14 -9.61 24.10
CA ILE A 25 -7.79 -8.70 23.13
C ILE A 25 -8.07 -7.32 23.73
N GLN A 26 -8.51 -7.26 25.00
CA GLN A 26 -8.92 -5.99 25.63
C GLN A 26 -7.77 -5.06 26.01
N ILE A 27 -6.57 -5.58 26.30
CA ILE A 27 -5.40 -4.75 26.58
C ILE A 27 -4.99 -3.94 25.32
N ARG A 28 -5.24 -4.46 24.14
CA ARG A 28 -4.88 -3.85 22.86
C ARG A 28 -5.78 -2.64 22.52
N TRP A 29 -7.09 -2.79 22.59
CA TRP A 29 -8.06 -1.72 22.34
C TRP A 29 -7.92 -0.54 23.29
N PHE A 30 -7.55 -0.81 24.52
CA PHE A 30 -7.33 0.22 25.54
C PHE A 30 -6.17 1.14 25.18
N ASN A 31 -5.08 0.62 24.61
CA ASN A 31 -3.92 1.41 24.22
C ASN A 31 -4.25 2.40 23.09
N VAL A 32 -4.91 1.99 22.03
CA VAL A 32 -5.21 2.86 20.87
C VAL A 32 -6.14 4.00 21.26
N ARG A 33 -7.16 3.74 22.07
CA ARG A 33 -8.05 4.77 22.60
C ARG A 33 -7.29 5.75 23.51
N CYS A 34 -6.45 5.24 24.39
CA CYS A 34 -5.61 6.08 25.25
C CYS A 34 -4.63 6.90 24.45
N ASP A 35 -3.98 6.35 23.44
CA ASP A 35 -3.10 7.05 22.53
C ASP A 35 -3.79 8.26 21.90
N TRP A 36 -5.02 8.10 21.43
CA TRP A 36 -5.79 9.19 20.85
C TRP A 36 -6.08 10.32 21.85
N TYR A 37 -6.43 10.00 23.09
CA TYR A 37 -6.66 11.02 24.13
C TYR A 37 -5.36 11.70 24.56
N VAL A 38 -4.28 10.94 24.73
CA VAL A 38 -2.95 11.50 25.04
C VAL A 38 -2.52 12.44 23.94
N PHE A 39 -2.66 12.05 22.67
CA PHE A 39 -2.39 12.94 21.55
C PHE A 39 -3.24 14.20 21.59
N ALA A 40 -4.55 14.09 21.80
CA ALA A 40 -5.46 15.22 21.83
C ALA A 40 -5.09 16.25 22.93
N VAL A 41 -4.66 15.77 24.10
CA VAL A 41 -4.19 16.60 25.18
C VAL A 41 -2.85 17.25 24.84
N LEU A 42 -1.84 16.47 24.48
CA LEU A 42 -0.50 16.99 24.17
C LEU A 42 -0.54 17.98 23.00
N ALA A 43 -1.29 17.65 21.92
CA ALA A 43 -1.45 18.52 20.77
C ALA A 43 -2.17 19.85 21.08
N SER A 44 -2.91 19.94 22.18
CA SER A 44 -3.56 21.19 22.60
C SER A 44 -2.67 22.12 23.42
N LEU A 45 -1.65 21.57 24.08
CA LEU A 45 -0.79 22.32 25.01
C LEU A 45 -0.01 23.48 24.38
N PRO A 46 0.47 23.43 23.13
CA PRO A 46 1.09 24.60 22.50
C PRO A 46 0.22 25.83 22.49
N TRP A 47 -1.11 25.67 22.41
CA TRP A 47 -2.08 26.77 22.38
C TRP A 47 -2.52 27.27 23.77
N VAL A 48 -2.58 26.37 24.77
CA VAL A 48 -3.16 26.69 26.09
C VAL A 48 -2.19 26.52 27.24
N GLY A 49 -1.06 25.88 27.08
CA GLY A 49 -0.13 25.51 28.14
C GLY A 49 0.43 26.73 28.90
N LYS A 50 0.76 27.83 28.19
CA LYS A 50 1.23 29.07 28.82
C LYS A 50 0.21 29.65 29.79
N GLU A 51 -1.06 29.74 29.40
CA GLU A 51 -2.13 30.30 30.21
C GLU A 51 -2.44 29.45 31.44
N LEU A 52 -2.39 28.09 31.27
CA LEU A 52 -2.55 27.18 32.40
C LEU A 52 -1.39 27.29 33.37
N TYR A 53 -0.17 27.45 32.88
CA TYR A 53 1.02 27.65 33.71
C TYR A 53 0.98 28.96 34.50
N GLU A 54 0.59 30.07 33.86
CA GLU A 54 0.46 31.39 34.52
C GLU A 54 -0.62 31.36 35.60
N LYS A 55 -1.68 30.60 35.45
CA LYS A 55 -2.74 30.38 36.45
C LYS A 55 -2.34 29.40 37.55
N LYS A 56 -1.12 28.82 37.49
CA LYS A 56 -0.61 27.81 38.43
C LYS A 56 -1.55 26.61 38.56
N ASP A 57 -2.01 26.08 37.44
CA ASP A 57 -2.94 24.99 37.41
C ASP A 57 -2.28 23.68 37.87
N VAL A 58 -2.72 23.17 39.04
CA VAL A 58 -2.16 21.96 39.66
C VAL A 58 -2.52 20.70 38.86
N GLU A 59 -3.67 20.70 38.19
CA GLU A 59 -4.13 19.54 37.38
C GLU A 59 -3.25 19.33 36.14
N MET A 60 -2.68 20.39 35.56
CA MET A 60 -1.76 20.28 34.45
C MET A 60 -0.53 19.41 34.77
N ASP A 61 0.12 19.65 35.91
CA ASP A 61 1.30 18.87 36.30
C ASP A 61 0.92 17.40 36.62
N ARG A 62 -0.24 17.18 37.23
CA ARG A 62 -0.77 15.84 37.48
C ARG A 62 -1.01 15.06 36.19
N ILE A 63 -1.65 15.68 35.21
CA ILE A 63 -1.94 15.05 33.91
C ILE A 63 -0.64 14.75 33.16
N LEU A 64 0.33 15.66 33.14
CA LEU A 64 1.62 15.41 32.52
C LEU A 64 2.35 14.22 33.18
N SER A 65 2.26 14.06 34.50
CA SER A 65 2.84 12.90 35.21
C SER A 65 2.14 11.59 34.86
N LEU A 66 0.82 11.62 34.68
CA LEU A 66 0.05 10.42 34.21
C LEU A 66 0.42 10.05 32.76
N ILE A 67 0.53 11.03 31.88
CA ILE A 67 0.97 10.82 30.48
C ILE A 67 2.37 10.23 30.44
N GLU A 68 3.30 10.76 31.23
CA GLU A 68 4.67 10.23 31.32
C GLU A 68 4.66 8.75 31.75
N SER A 69 3.87 8.41 32.76
CA SER A 69 3.73 7.04 33.25
C SER A 69 3.11 6.12 32.20
N PHE A 70 2.13 6.60 31.43
CA PHE A 70 1.51 5.86 30.33
C PHE A 70 2.54 5.61 29.21
N LEU A 71 3.25 6.63 28.73
CA LEU A 71 4.23 6.50 27.65
C LEU A 71 5.38 5.55 27.99
N LYS A 72 5.81 5.52 29.29
CA LYS A 72 6.85 4.58 29.75
C LYS A 72 6.40 3.11 29.74
N ARG A 73 5.09 2.85 29.94
CA ARG A 73 4.52 1.48 29.95
C ARG A 73 4.02 1.02 28.58
N ARG A 74 3.87 1.96 27.64
CA ARG A 74 3.32 1.70 26.32
C ARG A 74 4.23 0.77 25.51
N GLN A 75 3.64 -0.27 24.91
CA GLN A 75 4.35 -1.16 23.99
C GLN A 75 4.53 -0.51 22.61
N LYS A 76 5.68 -0.73 21.98
CA LYS A 76 6.08 -0.08 20.72
C LYS A 76 6.53 -1.07 19.65
N LEU A 77 6.09 -2.32 19.74
CA LEU A 77 6.51 -3.38 18.81
C LEU A 77 6.14 -3.05 17.34
N HIS A 78 5.05 -2.34 17.13
CA HIS A 78 4.56 -1.91 15.82
C HIS A 78 5.41 -0.84 15.14
N VAL A 79 6.24 -0.10 15.88
CA VAL A 79 6.97 1.08 15.36
C VAL A 79 7.88 0.72 14.20
N SER A 80 8.60 -0.42 14.31
CA SER A 80 9.50 -0.89 13.25
C SER A 80 8.81 -1.16 11.91
N MET A 81 7.54 -1.57 11.91
CA MET A 81 6.76 -1.75 10.68
C MET A 81 6.38 -0.43 9.99
N LEU A 82 6.37 0.67 10.73
CA LEU A 82 5.95 1.98 10.23
C LEU A 82 7.12 2.88 9.84
N GLN A 83 8.36 2.42 10.04
CA GLN A 83 9.55 3.19 9.72
C GLN A 83 9.78 3.28 8.21
N VAL A 84 10.13 4.48 7.74
CA VAL A 84 10.48 4.74 6.33
C VAL A 84 11.88 4.20 6.02
N TRP A 85 12.80 4.30 6.96
CA TRP A 85 14.15 3.70 6.91
C TRP A 85 14.54 3.13 8.27
N SER A 86 15.34 2.08 8.24
CA SER A 86 15.80 1.37 9.44
C SER A 86 17.01 2.01 10.13
N ALA A 87 17.72 2.92 9.46
CA ALA A 87 18.89 3.59 10.01
C ALA A 87 18.49 4.74 10.94
N ASP A 88 19.14 4.83 12.11
CA ASP A 88 18.91 5.93 13.07
C ASP A 88 19.53 7.26 12.63
N LYS A 89 20.47 7.23 11.71
CA LYS A 89 21.16 8.42 11.22
C LYS A 89 20.71 8.77 9.80
N PRO A 90 20.63 10.07 9.46
CA PRO A 90 20.88 11.23 10.31
C PRO A 90 19.74 11.55 11.29
N HIS A 91 18.54 11.01 11.07
CA HIS A 91 17.35 11.29 11.88
C HIS A 91 16.71 9.99 12.37
N PRO A 92 16.59 9.78 13.70
CA PRO A 92 15.89 8.63 14.23
C PRO A 92 14.40 8.68 13.84
N GLN A 93 13.81 7.51 13.60
CA GLN A 93 12.40 7.36 13.28
C GLN A 93 11.61 7.22 14.58
N GLU A 94 11.28 8.35 15.18
CA GLU A 94 10.54 8.40 16.44
C GLU A 94 9.04 8.18 16.20
N GLU A 95 8.42 7.52 17.14
CA GLU A 95 6.97 7.41 17.18
C GLU A 95 6.33 8.76 17.54
N TYR A 96 5.18 9.09 16.95
CA TYR A 96 4.59 10.42 17.01
C TYR A 96 4.30 10.94 18.42
N LEU A 97 3.87 10.07 19.36
CA LEU A 97 3.60 10.46 20.74
C LEU A 97 4.89 10.75 21.51
N ASP A 98 5.96 9.99 21.26
CA ASP A 98 7.25 10.23 21.91
C ASP A 98 7.86 11.56 21.44
N CYS A 99 7.80 11.81 20.14
CA CYS A 99 8.27 13.08 19.58
C CYS A 99 7.48 14.27 20.17
N LEU A 100 6.15 14.18 20.17
CA LEU A 100 5.29 15.24 20.73
C LEU A 100 5.53 15.43 22.22
N TRP A 101 5.72 14.33 22.97
CA TRP A 101 6.08 14.41 24.38
C TRP A 101 7.40 15.15 24.60
N ALA A 102 8.43 14.82 23.81
CA ALA A 102 9.73 15.50 23.89
C ALA A 102 9.60 17.00 23.57
N GLN A 103 8.78 17.37 22.58
CA GLN A 103 8.48 18.76 22.22
C GLN A 103 7.79 19.50 23.36
N ILE A 104 6.80 18.90 24.01
CA ILE A 104 6.09 19.48 25.17
C ILE A 104 7.01 19.59 26.37
N GLN A 105 7.86 18.59 26.66
CA GLN A 105 8.83 18.66 27.75
C GLN A 105 9.84 19.79 27.53
N LYS A 106 10.29 20.02 26.31
CA LYS A 106 11.16 21.14 25.96
C LYS A 106 10.42 22.48 26.16
N MET A 107 9.20 22.61 25.68
CA MET A 107 8.37 23.78 25.86
C MET A 107 8.14 24.08 27.36
N LYS A 108 7.92 23.05 28.19
CA LYS A 108 7.83 23.20 29.66
C LYS A 108 9.11 23.79 30.28
N LYS A 109 10.30 23.30 29.85
CA LYS A 109 11.60 23.83 30.25
C LYS A 109 11.77 25.29 29.84
N ASP A 110 11.26 25.66 28.68
CA ASP A 110 11.30 27.03 28.14
C ASP A 110 10.14 27.91 28.68
N ARG A 111 9.57 27.56 29.83
CA ARG A 111 8.48 28.28 30.50
C ARG A 111 7.24 28.47 29.62
N TRP A 112 6.87 27.46 28.85
CA TRP A 112 5.69 27.44 27.97
C TRP A 112 5.68 28.54 26.90
N GLN A 113 6.86 29.01 26.48
CA GLN A 113 6.99 30.00 25.41
C GLN A 113 6.97 29.31 24.03
N GLU A 114 6.27 29.91 23.12
CA GLU A 114 6.25 29.58 21.69
C GLU A 114 6.14 30.86 20.85
N ARG A 115 6.54 30.80 19.58
CA ARG A 115 6.68 31.99 18.72
C ARG A 115 5.90 31.92 17.40
N HIS A 116 5.29 30.80 17.09
CA HIS A 116 4.66 30.55 15.79
C HIS A 116 3.14 30.50 15.82
N ILE A 117 2.51 30.45 17.00
CA ILE A 117 1.06 30.44 17.11
C ILE A 117 0.53 31.87 16.99
N LEU A 118 -0.32 32.08 15.99
CA LEU A 118 -1.06 33.32 15.83
C LEU A 118 -2.15 33.40 16.90
N ARG A 119 -2.18 34.51 17.66
CA ARG A 119 -3.16 34.76 18.70
C ARG A 119 -3.96 36.02 18.36
N PRO A 120 -4.79 36.00 17.29
CA PRO A 120 -5.50 37.20 16.83
C PRO A 120 -6.48 37.74 17.88
N TYR A 121 -6.96 36.90 18.80
CA TYR A 121 -7.87 37.29 19.86
C TYR A 121 -7.24 38.32 20.82
N LEU A 122 -5.92 38.37 20.94
CA LEU A 122 -5.22 39.40 21.79
C LEU A 122 -5.46 40.82 21.28
N ALA A 123 -5.70 41.01 19.99
CA ALA A 123 -6.04 42.33 19.44
C ALA A 123 -7.44 42.81 19.87
N PHE A 124 -8.27 41.91 20.36
CA PHE A 124 -9.64 42.18 20.80
C PHE A 124 -9.83 41.94 22.29
N ASP A 125 -8.73 41.82 23.05
CA ASP A 125 -8.77 41.42 24.46
C ASP A 125 -9.59 42.38 25.32
N SER A 126 -9.48 43.69 25.11
CA SER A 126 -10.28 44.71 25.81
C SER A 126 -11.79 44.55 25.63
N ILE A 127 -12.21 44.16 24.44
CA ILE A 127 -13.63 43.91 24.13
C ILE A 127 -14.09 42.56 24.68
N LEU A 128 -13.21 41.53 24.56
CA LEU A 128 -13.51 40.16 25.01
C LEU A 128 -13.57 40.06 26.54
N CYS A 129 -12.83 40.90 27.28
CA CYS A 129 -12.85 40.94 28.74
C CYS A 129 -14.21 41.43 29.28
N GLU A 130 -14.89 42.30 28.55
CA GLU A 130 -16.20 42.85 28.92
C GLU A 130 -17.37 41.97 28.45
N ALA A 131 -17.12 41.00 27.56
CA ALA A 131 -18.14 40.12 27.03
C ALA A 131 -18.64 39.12 28.08
N LEU A 132 -19.94 38.75 27.98
CA LEU A 132 -20.51 37.71 28.82
C LEU A 132 -19.74 36.38 28.64
N GLN A 133 -19.28 35.81 29.72
CA GLN A 133 -18.62 34.50 29.70
C GLN A 133 -19.66 33.40 29.64
N HIS A 134 -19.54 32.54 28.64
CA HIS A 134 -20.37 31.35 28.49
C HIS A 134 -19.62 30.13 29.04
N ASN A 135 -20.24 29.43 29.98
CA ASN A 135 -19.76 28.12 30.41
C ASN A 135 -20.06 27.07 29.34
N LEU A 136 -19.01 26.48 28.78
CA LEU A 136 -19.20 25.35 27.88
C LEU A 136 -19.57 24.10 28.69
N PRO A 137 -20.51 23.26 28.23
CA PRO A 137 -20.86 22.05 28.91
C PRO A 137 -19.65 21.10 29.05
N PRO A 138 -19.59 20.29 30.12
CA PRO A 138 -18.54 19.29 30.26
C PRO A 138 -18.53 18.36 29.05
N PHE A 139 -17.34 18.07 28.55
CA PHE A 139 -17.17 17.10 27.47
C PHE A 139 -17.13 15.68 28.06
N THR A 140 -18.10 14.87 27.69
CA THR A 140 -18.08 13.45 28.02
C THR A 140 -17.51 12.69 26.81
N PRO A 141 -16.42 11.91 26.99
CA PRO A 141 -15.89 11.10 25.89
C PRO A 141 -16.95 10.10 25.40
N PRO A 142 -17.08 9.88 24.07
CA PRO A 142 -17.98 8.86 23.57
C PRO A 142 -17.60 7.49 24.15
N PRO A 143 -18.58 6.62 24.45
CA PRO A 143 -18.29 5.25 24.87
C PRO A 143 -17.51 4.51 23.78
N HIS A 144 -16.67 3.56 24.19
CA HIS A 144 -16.05 2.65 23.25
C HIS A 144 -17.08 1.60 22.83
N THR A 145 -17.22 1.41 21.53
CA THR A 145 -18.00 0.33 20.89
C THR A 145 -17.08 -0.51 20.03
N GLU A 146 -17.47 -1.72 19.69
CA GLU A 146 -16.69 -2.61 18.82
C GLU A 146 -16.43 -2.01 17.43
N ASP A 147 -17.33 -1.13 16.97
CA ASP A 147 -17.22 -0.42 15.70
C ASP A 147 -16.39 0.88 15.78
N SER A 148 -15.86 1.21 16.96
CA SER A 148 -15.06 2.44 17.13
C SER A 148 -13.72 2.34 16.42
N VAL A 149 -13.47 3.20 15.45
CA VAL A 149 -12.21 3.28 14.70
C VAL A 149 -11.34 4.41 15.26
N TYR A 150 -10.10 4.11 15.58
CA TYR A 150 -9.10 5.05 16.05
C TYR A 150 -8.03 5.31 14.99
N PRO A 151 -7.41 6.51 14.97
CA PRO A 151 -6.30 6.77 14.07
C PRO A 151 -5.14 5.80 14.30
N MET A 152 -4.58 5.28 13.22
CA MET A 152 -3.38 4.46 13.28
C MET A 152 -2.19 5.23 13.89
N PRO A 153 -1.33 4.57 14.68
CA PRO A 153 -0.07 5.15 15.08
C PRO A 153 0.80 5.48 13.86
N ARG A 154 1.67 6.47 13.98
CA ARG A 154 2.57 6.90 12.92
C ARG A 154 3.96 7.17 13.45
N VAL A 155 4.94 7.09 12.59
CA VAL A 155 6.32 7.49 12.83
C VAL A 155 6.53 8.89 12.23
N ILE A 156 7.26 9.74 12.93
CA ILE A 156 7.57 11.08 12.45
C ILE A 156 8.66 10.99 11.37
N PHE A 157 8.35 11.54 10.21
CA PHE A 157 9.30 11.65 9.11
C PHE A 157 10.16 12.90 9.25
N ARG A 158 11.48 12.75 9.08
CA ARG A 158 12.46 13.84 9.04
C ARG A 158 13.42 13.63 7.89
N LEU A 159 13.53 14.61 7.02
CA LEU A 159 14.43 14.58 5.88
C LEU A 159 15.55 15.60 6.03
N PHE A 160 15.20 16.83 6.41
CA PHE A 160 16.09 17.99 6.50
C PHE A 160 16.37 18.41 7.92
N ASP A 161 17.56 18.99 8.12
CA ASP A 161 17.95 19.70 9.33
C ASP A 161 18.40 21.16 9.00
N TYR A 162 18.94 21.84 10.01
CA TYR A 162 19.37 23.23 9.86
C TYR A 162 20.59 23.39 8.92
N THR A 163 21.35 22.34 8.66
CA THR A 163 22.52 22.36 7.78
C THR A 163 22.13 22.23 6.30
N ASP A 164 20.96 21.64 6.03
CA ASP A 164 20.46 21.45 4.67
C ASP A 164 19.89 22.73 4.05
N ALA A 165 19.52 23.71 4.88
CA ALA A 165 18.97 24.99 4.48
C ALA A 165 19.89 26.14 4.95
N PRO A 166 21.09 26.31 4.37
CA PRO A 166 22.10 27.25 4.85
C PRO A 166 21.71 28.72 4.62
N GLU A 167 20.87 28.99 3.63
CA GLU A 167 20.39 30.33 3.31
C GLU A 167 19.01 30.57 3.91
N GLY A 168 18.87 31.67 4.66
CA GLY A 168 17.59 32.10 5.23
C GLY A 168 17.41 31.77 6.72
N PRO A 169 16.17 31.69 7.19
CA PRO A 169 15.87 31.39 8.59
C PRO A 169 16.27 29.96 8.97
N VAL A 170 16.73 29.80 10.22
CA VAL A 170 17.12 28.50 10.75
C VAL A 170 15.90 27.58 10.88
N MET A 171 16.03 26.35 10.41
CA MET A 171 15.00 25.34 10.58
C MET A 171 14.83 24.96 12.05
N PRO A 172 13.60 24.97 12.61
CA PRO A 172 13.36 24.54 13.98
C PRO A 172 13.77 23.07 14.18
N GLY A 173 14.42 22.77 15.30
CA GLY A 173 14.86 21.41 15.63
C GLY A 173 13.68 20.44 15.80
N SER A 174 13.92 19.15 15.64
CA SER A 174 12.91 18.09 15.68
C SER A 174 12.07 18.08 16.96
N HIS A 175 12.68 18.37 18.11
CA HIS A 175 12.01 18.42 19.40
C HIS A 175 11.58 19.85 19.81
N SER A 176 11.49 20.77 18.87
CA SER A 176 10.91 22.09 19.09
C SER A 176 9.40 22.07 18.89
N VAL A 177 8.66 22.73 19.78
CA VAL A 177 7.20 22.87 19.63
C VAL A 177 6.83 23.66 18.37
N GLU A 178 7.70 24.58 17.94
CA GLU A 178 7.52 25.32 16.69
C GLU A 178 7.50 24.38 15.49
N ARG A 179 8.35 23.32 15.49
CA ARG A 179 8.33 22.30 14.44
C ARG A 179 6.97 21.62 14.36
N PHE A 180 6.44 21.17 15.49
CA PHE A 180 5.11 20.58 15.57
C PHE A 180 4.01 21.51 15.04
N VAL A 181 4.00 22.77 15.46
CA VAL A 181 2.97 23.73 15.03
C VAL A 181 3.02 23.98 13.53
N ILE A 182 4.22 24.13 12.96
CA ILE A 182 4.40 24.35 11.51
C ILE A 182 3.89 23.12 10.74
N GLU A 183 4.31 21.94 11.15
CA GLU A 183 3.92 20.68 10.49
C GLU A 183 2.42 20.47 10.55
N GLU A 184 1.78 20.62 11.70
CA GLU A 184 0.32 20.45 11.82
C GLU A 184 -0.46 21.48 10.96
N ASN A 185 0.03 22.71 10.85
CA ASN A 185 -0.59 23.71 9.98
C ASN A 185 -0.44 23.35 8.50
N LEU A 186 0.74 22.88 8.06
CA LEU A 186 0.95 22.46 6.67
C LEU A 186 0.14 21.21 6.34
N HIS A 187 0.08 20.22 7.22
CA HIS A 187 -0.82 19.06 7.09
C HIS A 187 -2.28 19.48 7.01
N PHE A 188 -2.70 20.45 7.82
CA PHE A 188 -4.07 20.97 7.79
C PHE A 188 -4.39 21.64 6.45
N ILE A 189 -3.46 22.40 5.86
CA ILE A 189 -3.64 23.02 4.54
C ILE A 189 -3.82 21.93 3.47
N ILE A 190 -2.96 20.89 3.45
CA ILE A 190 -3.09 19.78 2.50
C ILE A 190 -4.42 19.09 2.68
N ARG A 191 -4.79 18.72 3.91
CA ARG A 191 -6.05 18.05 4.24
C ARG A 191 -7.29 18.84 3.84
N THR A 192 -7.23 20.16 3.90
CA THR A 192 -8.35 21.03 3.55
C THR A 192 -8.47 21.23 2.04
N HIS A 193 -7.34 21.33 1.34
CA HIS A 193 -7.29 21.74 -0.07
C HIS A 193 -6.90 20.63 -1.05
N TRP A 194 -6.77 19.38 -0.61
CA TRP A 194 -6.26 18.26 -1.44
C TRP A 194 -7.00 18.03 -2.76
N LYS A 195 -8.31 18.36 -2.82
CA LYS A 195 -9.12 18.22 -4.03
C LYS A 195 -8.73 19.20 -5.13
N GLU A 196 -8.19 20.37 -4.76
CA GLU A 196 -7.83 21.45 -5.67
C GLU A 196 -6.33 21.77 -5.52
N ARG A 197 -5.49 21.06 -6.28
CA ARG A 197 -4.01 21.14 -6.17
C ARG A 197 -3.43 22.55 -6.32
N ARG A 198 -4.05 23.41 -7.19
CA ARG A 198 -3.57 24.79 -7.41
C ARG A 198 -3.83 25.64 -6.17
N SER A 199 -5.02 25.53 -5.60
CA SER A 199 -5.37 26.20 -4.36
C SER A 199 -4.50 25.69 -3.22
N CYS A 200 -4.29 24.39 -3.11
CA CYS A 200 -3.42 23.78 -2.10
C CYS A 200 -1.98 24.34 -2.18
N ALA A 201 -1.38 24.35 -3.38
CA ALA A 201 -0.04 24.89 -3.60
C ALA A 201 0.05 26.38 -3.24
N ALA A 202 -0.93 27.19 -3.66
CA ALA A 202 -0.99 28.62 -3.33
C ALA A 202 -1.11 28.87 -1.80
N GLN A 203 -1.92 28.08 -1.10
CA GLN A 203 -2.09 28.19 0.36
C GLN A 203 -0.83 27.78 1.12
N LEU A 204 -0.15 26.71 0.70
CA LEU A 204 1.13 26.31 1.27
C LEU A 204 2.19 27.42 1.15
N LEU A 205 2.31 28.03 -0.03
CA LEU A 205 3.26 29.14 -0.29
C LEU A 205 2.85 30.46 0.38
N SER A 206 1.60 30.58 0.80
CA SER A 206 1.06 31.74 1.51
C SER A 206 1.09 31.57 3.03
N TYR A 207 1.80 30.54 3.54
CA TYR A 207 1.90 30.28 4.98
C TYR A 207 2.29 31.55 5.77
N PRO A 208 1.54 31.91 6.84
CA PRO A 208 1.74 33.19 7.53
C PRO A 208 3.12 33.39 8.14
N GLY A 209 3.80 32.31 8.49
CA GLY A 209 5.15 32.32 9.07
C GLY A 209 6.30 32.22 8.06
N LYS A 210 6.05 32.26 6.75
CA LYS A 210 7.00 31.94 5.67
C LYS A 210 8.35 32.66 5.74
N ASN A 211 8.39 33.88 6.25
CA ASN A 211 9.64 34.68 6.35
C ASN A 211 10.49 34.31 7.58
N LYS A 212 9.99 33.49 8.48
CA LYS A 212 10.65 33.07 9.72
C LYS A 212 11.17 31.64 9.68
N ILE A 213 10.91 30.90 8.60
CA ILE A 213 11.24 29.50 8.43
C ILE A 213 11.70 29.24 7.00
N PRO A 214 12.50 28.20 6.74
CA PRO A 214 12.82 27.74 5.41
C PRO A 214 11.63 26.97 4.83
N LEU A 215 10.60 27.71 4.37
CA LEU A 215 9.27 27.18 4.06
C LEU A 215 9.31 26.08 3.01
N ASN A 216 10.11 26.23 1.93
CA ASN A 216 10.18 25.23 0.85
C ASN A 216 10.66 23.87 1.34
N TYR A 217 11.61 23.85 2.27
CA TYR A 217 12.10 22.62 2.91
C TYR A 217 11.00 21.95 3.74
N HIS A 218 10.26 22.71 4.54
CA HIS A 218 9.13 22.19 5.30
C HIS A 218 8.03 21.64 4.40
N ILE A 219 7.67 22.34 3.32
CA ILE A 219 6.65 21.90 2.37
C ILE A 219 7.06 20.57 1.71
N VAL A 220 8.29 20.48 1.20
CA VAL A 220 8.80 19.26 0.56
C VAL A 220 8.83 18.11 1.56
N GLU A 221 9.35 18.34 2.76
CA GLU A 221 9.39 17.32 3.82
C GLU A 221 8.00 16.79 4.18
N ILE A 222 7.01 17.67 4.37
CA ILE A 222 5.65 17.30 4.73
C ILE A 222 4.95 16.52 3.61
N ILE A 223 5.14 16.91 2.37
CA ILE A 223 4.56 16.18 1.23
C ILE A 223 5.14 14.75 1.16
N PHE A 224 6.44 14.58 1.34
CA PHE A 224 7.04 13.26 1.40
C PHE A 224 6.67 12.49 2.67
N ALA A 225 6.52 13.17 3.81
CA ALA A 225 6.01 12.55 5.04
C ALA A 225 4.63 11.91 4.83
N GLU A 226 3.73 12.60 4.13
CA GLU A 226 2.41 12.06 3.80
C GLU A 226 2.49 10.97 2.72
N LEU A 227 3.30 11.15 1.68
CA LEU A 227 3.48 10.16 0.60
C LEU A 227 4.05 8.83 1.13
N PHE A 228 5.01 8.89 2.06
CA PHE A 228 5.66 7.71 2.62
C PHE A 228 4.98 7.19 3.90
N GLN A 229 3.92 7.81 4.37
CA GLN A 229 3.20 7.35 5.55
C GLN A 229 2.74 5.91 5.38
N LEU A 230 3.14 5.04 6.29
CA LEU A 230 2.71 3.64 6.36
C LEU A 230 1.55 3.50 7.36
N PRO A 231 0.61 2.59 7.10
CA PRO A 231 0.53 1.64 5.99
C PRO A 231 0.17 2.28 4.64
N MET A 232 -0.62 3.35 4.64
CA MET A 232 -1.06 4.02 3.42
C MET A 232 -1.06 5.54 3.60
N PRO A 233 -0.78 6.31 2.53
CA PRO A 233 -0.97 7.75 2.55
C PRO A 233 -2.46 8.09 2.72
N LEU A 234 -2.73 9.26 3.30
CA LEU A 234 -4.10 9.74 3.51
C LEU A 234 -4.85 9.95 2.18
N HIS A 235 -4.13 10.39 1.16
CA HIS A 235 -4.65 10.63 -0.18
C HIS A 235 -3.95 9.76 -1.20
N ILE A 236 -4.50 9.65 -2.41
CA ILE A 236 -3.88 8.90 -3.50
C ILE A 236 -2.51 9.47 -3.87
N GLU A 237 -1.52 8.61 -4.14
CA GLU A 237 -0.12 8.99 -4.40
C GLU A 237 0.00 10.08 -5.48
N VAL A 238 -0.78 9.99 -6.55
CA VAL A 238 -0.75 10.96 -7.65
C VAL A 238 -1.14 12.38 -7.24
N MET A 239 -1.89 12.56 -6.15
CA MET A 239 -2.22 13.87 -5.60
C MET A 239 -0.94 14.58 -5.15
N TYR A 240 -0.09 13.92 -4.38
CA TYR A 240 1.17 14.48 -3.89
C TYR A 240 2.13 14.79 -5.03
N THR A 241 2.22 13.89 -6.03
CA THR A 241 3.09 14.09 -7.20
C THR A 241 2.67 15.29 -8.01
N THR A 242 1.37 15.47 -8.25
CA THR A 242 0.84 16.62 -8.99
C THR A 242 0.92 17.92 -8.18
N LEU A 243 0.80 17.87 -6.86
CA LEU A 243 0.99 19.01 -5.97
C LEU A 243 2.43 19.53 -6.06
N LEU A 244 3.43 18.64 -6.01
CA LEU A 244 4.84 19.03 -6.19
C LEU A 244 5.10 19.69 -7.55
N ILE A 245 4.47 19.20 -8.62
CA ILE A 245 4.57 19.81 -9.94
C ILE A 245 3.99 21.24 -9.95
N GLU A 246 2.81 21.45 -9.34
CA GLU A 246 2.23 22.79 -9.24
C GLU A 246 3.10 23.75 -8.39
N LEU A 247 3.68 23.26 -7.31
CA LEU A 247 4.63 24.04 -6.49
C LEU A 247 5.88 24.43 -7.28
N CYS A 248 6.47 23.53 -8.07
CA CYS A 248 7.58 23.84 -8.97
C CYS A 248 7.22 24.91 -10.02
N LYS A 249 6.00 24.91 -10.53
CA LYS A 249 5.52 25.94 -11.47
C LYS A 249 5.36 27.32 -10.80
N LEU A 250 4.91 27.34 -9.55
CA LEU A 250 4.70 28.58 -8.78
C LEU A 250 6.01 29.19 -8.28
N GLN A 251 7.01 28.35 -7.97
CA GLN A 251 8.33 28.79 -7.52
C GLN A 251 9.48 28.13 -8.30
N PRO A 252 9.64 28.44 -9.58
CA PRO A 252 10.60 27.77 -10.46
C PRO A 252 12.07 28.03 -10.09
N GLY A 253 12.36 29.13 -9.38
CA GLY A 253 13.72 29.52 -9.00
C GLY A 253 14.28 28.86 -7.74
N SER A 254 13.43 28.24 -6.90
CA SER A 254 13.88 27.70 -5.61
C SER A 254 13.38 26.30 -5.29
N LEU A 255 12.11 26.01 -5.55
CA LEU A 255 11.54 24.72 -5.16
C LEU A 255 12.13 23.51 -5.90
N PRO A 256 12.43 23.58 -7.22
CA PRO A 256 13.08 22.46 -7.91
C PRO A 256 14.44 22.10 -7.33
N GLN A 257 15.19 23.07 -6.82
CA GLN A 257 16.49 22.82 -6.16
C GLN A 257 16.33 22.05 -4.86
N VAL A 258 15.38 22.46 -4.00
CA VAL A 258 15.07 21.74 -2.76
C VAL A 258 14.58 20.32 -3.05
N LEU A 259 13.80 20.15 -4.11
CA LEU A 259 13.29 18.86 -4.52
C LEU A 259 14.39 17.95 -5.07
N ALA A 260 15.35 18.50 -5.84
CA ALA A 260 16.53 17.76 -6.29
C ALA A 260 17.39 17.33 -5.09
N GLN A 261 17.65 18.22 -4.14
CA GLN A 261 18.36 17.89 -2.89
C GLN A 261 17.66 16.76 -2.13
N ALA A 262 16.32 16.82 -1.98
CA ALA A 262 15.54 15.75 -1.36
C ALA A 262 15.74 14.41 -2.09
N THR A 263 15.74 14.41 -3.42
CA THR A 263 15.92 13.22 -4.24
C THR A 263 17.30 12.59 -4.03
N GLU A 264 18.35 13.40 -4.00
CA GLU A 264 19.71 12.95 -3.68
C GLU A 264 19.78 12.33 -2.28
N MET A 265 19.15 12.96 -1.29
CA MET A 265 19.10 12.43 0.07
C MET A 265 18.36 11.08 0.14
N PHE A 266 17.29 10.89 -0.63
CA PHE A 266 16.63 9.59 -0.74
C PHE A 266 17.53 8.55 -1.39
N TYR A 267 18.20 8.90 -2.49
CA TYR A 267 19.12 7.99 -3.17
C TYR A 267 20.23 7.51 -2.22
N MET A 268 20.79 8.40 -1.41
CA MET A 268 21.82 8.06 -0.43
C MET A 268 21.32 7.15 0.71
N ARG A 269 20.00 7.12 0.96
CA ARG A 269 19.37 6.35 2.05
C ARG A 269 18.67 5.08 1.58
N LEU A 270 18.70 4.75 0.28
CA LEU A 270 17.99 3.59 -0.29
C LEU A 270 18.33 2.26 0.41
N ASP A 271 19.56 2.07 0.87
CA ASP A 271 19.99 0.83 1.52
C ASP A 271 19.22 0.55 2.84
N SER A 272 18.76 1.59 3.51
CA SER A 272 17.98 1.47 4.76
C SER A 272 16.49 1.76 4.57
N MET A 273 16.07 2.20 3.38
CA MET A 273 14.69 2.59 3.10
C MET A 273 13.77 1.38 2.96
N ASN A 274 12.56 1.48 3.51
CA ASN A 274 11.53 0.45 3.40
C ASN A 274 11.10 0.26 1.94
N THR A 275 10.97 -0.99 1.49
CA THR A 275 10.62 -1.34 0.11
C THR A 275 9.31 -0.69 -0.35
N THR A 276 8.30 -0.55 0.50
CA THR A 276 7.05 0.17 0.15
C THR A 276 7.31 1.64 -0.16
N CYS A 277 8.18 2.27 0.62
CA CYS A 277 8.54 3.68 0.40
C CYS A 277 9.41 3.84 -0.85
N ILE A 278 10.29 2.86 -1.14
CA ILE A 278 11.05 2.82 -2.40
C ILE A 278 10.10 2.71 -3.60
N ASP A 279 9.09 1.84 -3.56
CA ASP A 279 8.09 1.71 -4.63
C ASP A 279 7.37 3.05 -4.90
N ARG A 280 6.98 3.77 -3.84
CA ARG A 280 6.35 5.09 -3.95
C ARG A 280 7.32 6.15 -4.48
N LEU A 281 8.59 6.08 -4.08
CA LEU A 281 9.65 6.94 -4.59
C LEU A 281 9.87 6.71 -6.09
N ILE A 282 9.90 5.45 -6.55
CA ILE A 282 9.99 5.08 -7.97
C ILE A 282 8.81 5.67 -8.75
N ASN A 283 7.59 5.48 -8.24
CA ASN A 283 6.37 5.99 -8.88
C ASN A 283 6.38 7.51 -8.97
N TRP A 284 6.71 8.18 -7.86
CA TRP A 284 6.80 9.63 -7.82
C TRP A 284 7.89 10.16 -8.77
N PHE A 285 9.13 9.63 -8.67
CA PHE A 285 10.26 10.15 -9.41
C PHE A 285 10.13 9.95 -10.92
N SER A 286 9.70 8.79 -11.37
CA SER A 286 9.44 8.53 -12.79
C SER A 286 8.34 9.43 -13.35
N HIS A 287 7.25 9.66 -12.60
CA HIS A 287 6.20 10.60 -12.99
C HIS A 287 6.71 12.05 -13.00
N HIS A 288 7.51 12.45 -12.02
CA HIS A 288 8.13 13.76 -11.97
C HIS A 288 9.02 13.99 -13.20
N LEU A 289 9.93 13.06 -13.48
CA LEU A 289 10.81 13.12 -14.65
C LEU A 289 10.04 13.24 -15.98
N SER A 290 8.94 12.50 -16.12
CA SER A 290 8.10 12.54 -17.34
C SER A 290 7.51 13.93 -17.59
N ASN A 291 7.24 14.72 -16.54
CA ASN A 291 6.73 16.08 -16.63
C ASN A 291 7.84 17.13 -16.84
N PHE A 292 9.13 16.77 -16.65
CA PHE A 292 10.29 17.63 -16.80
C PHE A 292 11.26 17.11 -17.86
N GLN A 293 10.71 16.58 -18.98
CA GLN A 293 11.45 16.10 -20.15
C GLN A 293 12.47 14.99 -19.85
N PHE A 294 12.29 14.24 -18.76
CA PHE A 294 13.19 13.18 -18.27
C PHE A 294 14.63 13.66 -17.99
N ARG A 295 14.82 14.96 -17.66
CA ARG A 295 16.13 15.51 -17.34
C ARG A 295 16.54 15.19 -15.92
N TRP A 296 17.70 14.56 -15.77
CA TRP A 296 18.35 14.26 -14.50
C TRP A 296 19.85 14.13 -14.70
N SER A 297 20.66 14.41 -13.66
CA SER A 297 22.12 14.24 -13.68
C SER A 297 22.48 12.78 -13.35
N TRP A 298 22.18 11.84 -14.26
CA TRP A 298 22.40 10.42 -14.03
C TRP A 298 23.85 10.07 -13.67
N GLU A 299 24.83 10.83 -14.17
CA GLU A 299 26.26 10.64 -13.91
C GLU A 299 26.61 10.72 -12.41
N ASP A 300 25.88 11.52 -11.62
CA ASP A 300 26.05 11.65 -10.17
C ASP A 300 25.70 10.34 -9.44
N TRP A 301 24.93 9.46 -10.07
CA TRP A 301 24.54 8.14 -9.57
C TRP A 301 25.34 6.99 -10.18
N SER A 302 26.48 7.26 -10.81
CA SER A 302 27.33 6.24 -11.45
C SER A 302 27.87 5.18 -10.49
N ASP A 303 27.86 5.43 -9.18
CA ASP A 303 28.22 4.45 -8.16
C ASP A 303 27.34 3.18 -8.18
N CYS A 304 26.09 3.27 -8.68
CA CYS A 304 25.21 2.12 -8.79
C CYS A 304 25.57 1.15 -9.93
N VAL A 305 26.28 1.62 -10.96
CA VAL A 305 26.57 0.83 -12.18
C VAL A 305 27.51 -0.34 -11.91
N THR A 306 28.41 -0.18 -10.93
CA THR A 306 29.39 -1.22 -10.55
C THR A 306 28.92 -2.14 -9.44
N GLN A 307 27.73 -1.88 -8.90
CA GLN A 307 27.15 -2.68 -7.82
C GLN A 307 26.36 -3.88 -8.38
N ASP A 308 26.14 -4.87 -7.51
CA ASP A 308 25.26 -5.99 -7.80
C ASP A 308 23.84 -5.48 -8.07
N LEU A 309 23.18 -6.02 -9.12
CA LEU A 309 21.84 -5.62 -9.57
C LEU A 309 20.74 -5.86 -8.50
N ASP A 310 20.98 -6.71 -7.53
CA ASP A 310 20.06 -6.97 -6.43
C ASP A 310 20.15 -5.95 -5.29
N LYS A 311 21.20 -5.10 -5.30
CA LYS A 311 21.30 -4.02 -4.32
C LYS A 311 20.27 -2.91 -4.56
N PRO A 312 19.87 -2.18 -3.51
CA PRO A 312 18.79 -1.17 -3.59
C PRO A 312 19.03 -0.07 -4.62
N LYS A 313 20.23 0.47 -4.75
CA LYS A 313 20.54 1.56 -5.69
C LYS A 313 20.42 1.16 -7.17
N PRO A 314 21.10 0.11 -7.67
CA PRO A 314 20.92 -0.34 -9.05
C PRO A 314 19.48 -0.72 -9.36
N LYS A 315 18.83 -1.40 -8.42
CA LYS A 315 17.43 -1.81 -8.53
C LYS A 315 16.50 -0.60 -8.65
N PHE A 316 16.68 0.41 -7.82
CA PHE A 316 15.91 1.65 -7.88
C PHE A 316 16.04 2.33 -9.24
N VAL A 317 17.26 2.51 -9.74
CA VAL A 317 17.51 3.13 -11.05
C VAL A 317 16.85 2.31 -12.17
N ARG A 318 17.02 0.98 -12.16
CA ARG A 318 16.41 0.09 -13.16
C ARG A 318 14.88 0.21 -13.18
N GLU A 319 14.24 0.21 -12.02
CA GLU A 319 12.78 0.34 -11.92
C GLU A 319 12.27 1.73 -12.33
N VAL A 320 13.02 2.80 -12.00
CA VAL A 320 12.71 4.16 -12.48
C VAL A 320 12.79 4.23 -14.01
N LEU A 321 13.85 3.69 -14.63
CA LEU A 321 13.99 3.66 -16.08
C LEU A 321 12.90 2.83 -16.76
N GLU A 322 12.51 1.68 -16.17
CA GLU A 322 11.39 0.86 -16.63
C GLU A 322 10.07 1.66 -16.61
N LYS A 323 9.79 2.38 -15.53
CA LYS A 323 8.61 3.25 -15.44
C LYS A 323 8.67 4.43 -16.41
N CYS A 324 9.83 5.06 -16.56
CA CYS A 324 10.03 6.12 -17.55
C CYS A 324 9.80 5.63 -18.98
N MET A 325 10.22 4.39 -19.31
CA MET A 325 9.93 3.76 -20.59
C MET A 325 8.43 3.61 -20.84
N ARG A 326 7.65 3.21 -19.81
CA ARG A 326 6.18 3.12 -19.90
C ARG A 326 5.51 4.48 -20.13
N LEU A 327 6.13 5.57 -19.65
CA LEU A 327 5.66 6.95 -19.78
C LEU A 327 6.16 7.64 -21.07
N SER A 328 7.02 6.96 -21.85
CA SER A 328 7.57 7.44 -23.09
C SER A 328 7.74 6.30 -24.12
N TYR A 329 8.96 5.96 -24.49
CA TYR A 329 9.32 4.85 -25.37
C TYR A 329 10.80 4.47 -25.17
N HIS A 330 11.17 3.26 -25.58
CA HIS A 330 12.48 2.68 -25.31
C HIS A 330 13.65 3.58 -25.82
N GLN A 331 13.59 4.08 -27.06
CA GLN A 331 14.66 4.94 -27.60
C GLN A 331 14.88 6.20 -26.75
N ARG A 332 13.78 6.77 -26.19
CA ARG A 332 13.90 7.93 -25.30
C ARG A 332 14.76 7.63 -24.08
N ILE A 333 14.66 6.43 -23.53
CA ILE A 333 15.47 6.03 -22.37
C ILE A 333 16.95 5.96 -22.74
N LEU A 334 17.27 5.38 -23.91
CA LEU A 334 18.63 5.33 -24.39
C LEU A 334 19.22 6.73 -24.65
N ASP A 335 18.39 7.68 -25.05
CA ASP A 335 18.84 9.07 -25.34
C ASP A 335 19.14 9.89 -24.07
N ILE A 336 18.50 9.57 -22.93
CA ILE A 336 18.61 10.38 -21.70
C ILE A 336 19.61 9.81 -20.69
N VAL A 337 20.02 8.55 -20.84
CA VAL A 337 20.87 7.85 -19.88
C VAL A 337 22.26 7.68 -20.45
N PRO A 338 23.34 7.90 -19.66
CA PRO A 338 24.72 7.66 -20.12
C PRO A 338 24.94 6.20 -20.54
N ALA A 339 25.81 5.97 -21.50
CA ALA A 339 26.12 4.62 -22.00
C ALA A 339 26.63 3.65 -20.91
N SER A 340 27.23 4.17 -19.83
CA SER A 340 27.66 3.39 -18.67
C SER A 340 26.50 2.69 -17.95
N PHE A 341 25.25 3.20 -18.07
CA PHE A 341 24.06 2.62 -17.45
C PHE A 341 23.39 1.52 -18.29
N SER A 342 24.02 1.07 -19.38
CA SER A 342 23.45 0.07 -20.30
C SER A 342 22.92 -1.21 -19.60
N ALA A 343 23.60 -1.67 -18.55
CA ALA A 343 23.16 -2.83 -17.77
C ALA A 343 21.87 -2.59 -16.97
N LEU A 344 21.52 -1.33 -16.71
CA LEU A 344 20.32 -0.92 -15.97
C LEU A 344 19.17 -0.51 -16.88
N THR A 345 19.42 -0.34 -18.17
CA THR A 345 18.37 0.04 -19.13
C THR A 345 17.44 -1.14 -19.41
N PRO A 346 16.13 -0.89 -19.50
CA PRO A 346 15.19 -1.95 -19.84
C PRO A 346 15.40 -2.48 -21.25
N SER A 347 15.11 -3.77 -21.45
CA SER A 347 15.13 -4.38 -22.78
C SER A 347 14.06 -3.76 -23.68
N THR A 348 14.27 -3.84 -25.00
CA THR A 348 13.25 -3.41 -25.97
C THR A 348 11.96 -4.21 -25.77
N PRO A 349 10.82 -3.56 -25.51
CA PRO A 349 9.55 -4.27 -25.34
C PRO A 349 9.18 -5.01 -26.60
N GLY A 350 8.83 -6.27 -26.48
CA GLY A 350 8.45 -7.09 -27.64
C GLY A 350 7.93 -8.46 -27.26
N CYS A 351 7.28 -9.11 -28.22
CA CYS A 351 6.81 -10.47 -28.13
C CYS A 351 7.93 -11.43 -28.53
N ILE A 352 8.20 -12.42 -27.69
CA ILE A 352 9.11 -13.51 -28.00
C ILE A 352 8.26 -14.68 -28.50
N TYR A 353 8.50 -15.11 -29.74
CA TYR A 353 7.76 -16.19 -30.36
C TYR A 353 8.67 -17.34 -30.74
N LYS A 354 8.53 -18.45 -30.03
CA LYS A 354 9.40 -19.62 -30.13
C LYS A 354 9.32 -20.31 -31.50
N TYR A 355 8.16 -20.27 -32.16
CA TYR A 355 7.90 -20.92 -33.43
C TYR A 355 8.03 -19.99 -34.67
N GLY A 356 8.66 -18.83 -34.48
CA GLY A 356 8.83 -17.84 -35.57
C GLY A 356 10.03 -18.07 -36.46
N ASP A 357 11.01 -18.82 -35.97
CA ASP A 357 12.29 -19.08 -36.67
C ASP A 357 12.32 -20.50 -37.24
N GLU A 358 12.74 -20.63 -38.50
CA GLU A 358 12.89 -21.92 -39.16
C GLU A 358 13.93 -22.81 -38.50
N SER A 359 14.89 -22.24 -37.77
CA SER A 359 15.85 -22.99 -36.95
C SER A 359 15.17 -23.85 -35.87
N ASN A 360 13.98 -23.49 -35.47
CA ASN A 360 13.15 -24.17 -34.46
C ASN A 360 12.17 -25.22 -35.08
N SER A 361 12.32 -25.53 -36.36
CA SER A 361 11.46 -26.49 -37.05
C SER A 361 11.47 -27.90 -36.45
N SER A 362 12.51 -28.26 -35.70
CA SER A 362 12.63 -29.52 -34.97
C SER A 362 11.78 -29.60 -33.69
N LEU A 363 11.21 -28.51 -33.22
CA LEU A 363 10.38 -28.51 -32.01
C LEU A 363 9.04 -29.27 -32.27
N PRO A 364 8.59 -30.11 -31.31
CA PRO A 364 7.40 -30.94 -31.48
C PRO A 364 6.12 -30.16 -31.83
N GLY A 365 5.99 -28.94 -31.35
CA GLY A 365 4.84 -28.06 -31.61
C GLY A 365 4.91 -27.24 -32.90
N TYR A 366 6.03 -27.25 -33.63
CA TYR A 366 6.25 -26.36 -34.79
C TYR A 366 5.23 -26.55 -35.91
N PRO A 367 4.92 -27.78 -36.39
CA PRO A 367 3.92 -27.99 -37.43
C PRO A 367 2.53 -27.54 -37.02
N VAL A 368 2.18 -27.80 -35.77
CA VAL A 368 0.87 -27.38 -35.22
C VAL A 368 0.79 -25.85 -35.10
N ALA A 369 1.87 -25.17 -34.73
CA ALA A 369 1.94 -23.70 -34.67
C ALA A 369 1.67 -23.06 -36.05
N ILE A 370 2.18 -23.66 -37.14
CA ILE A 370 1.90 -23.21 -38.51
C ILE A 370 0.42 -23.40 -38.84
N SER A 371 -0.15 -24.59 -38.55
CA SER A 371 -1.56 -24.89 -38.76
C SER A 371 -2.47 -23.94 -38.01
N LEU A 372 -2.18 -23.68 -36.71
CA LEU A 372 -2.88 -22.70 -35.87
C LEU A 372 -2.77 -21.29 -36.44
N THR A 373 -1.58 -20.87 -36.89
CA THR A 373 -1.37 -19.56 -37.48
C THR A 373 -2.29 -19.36 -38.70
N ASN A 374 -2.40 -20.33 -39.56
CA ASN A 374 -3.25 -20.28 -40.74
C ASN A 374 -4.75 -20.27 -40.35
N ALA A 375 -5.15 -21.14 -39.43
CA ALA A 375 -6.51 -21.21 -38.91
C ALA A 375 -6.94 -19.88 -38.23
N ILE A 376 -6.13 -19.32 -37.37
CA ILE A 376 -6.45 -18.05 -36.67
C ILE A 376 -6.55 -16.88 -37.67
N LYS A 377 -5.66 -16.82 -38.68
CA LYS A 377 -5.71 -15.82 -39.78
C LYS A 377 -6.94 -15.96 -40.64
N SER A 378 -7.40 -17.19 -40.92
CA SER A 378 -8.63 -17.48 -41.68
C SER A 378 -9.90 -17.33 -40.82
N LYS A 379 -9.82 -16.90 -39.57
CA LYS A 379 -10.93 -16.71 -38.64
C LYS A 379 -11.63 -18.01 -38.24
N ALA A 380 -10.89 -19.11 -38.11
CA ALA A 380 -11.38 -20.39 -37.67
C ALA A 380 -12.26 -20.34 -36.42
N THR A 381 -13.17 -21.33 -36.32
CA THR A 381 -14.04 -21.54 -35.15
C THR A 381 -13.28 -22.20 -34.00
N ASN A 382 -13.88 -22.24 -32.81
CA ASN A 382 -13.27 -22.91 -31.65
C ASN A 382 -13.14 -24.44 -31.92
N GLU A 383 -14.11 -25.06 -32.59
CA GLU A 383 -14.09 -26.46 -32.93
C GLU A 383 -12.94 -26.84 -33.89
N GLU A 384 -12.66 -25.98 -34.89
CA GLU A 384 -11.51 -26.14 -35.77
C GLU A 384 -10.18 -26.02 -35.01
N ILE A 385 -10.07 -25.11 -34.08
CA ILE A 385 -8.87 -24.97 -33.20
C ILE A 385 -8.72 -26.24 -32.34
N PHE A 386 -9.80 -26.72 -31.71
CA PHE A 386 -9.76 -27.97 -30.93
C PHE A 386 -9.33 -29.17 -31.79
N SER A 387 -9.80 -29.25 -33.04
CA SER A 387 -9.39 -30.31 -33.96
C SER A 387 -7.87 -30.28 -34.22
N ILE A 388 -7.30 -29.10 -34.45
CA ILE A 388 -5.86 -28.97 -34.68
C ILE A 388 -5.07 -29.30 -33.38
N LEU A 389 -5.59 -28.95 -32.21
CA LEU A 389 -4.93 -29.24 -30.94
C LEU A 389 -4.98 -30.72 -30.53
N LYS A 390 -5.84 -31.54 -31.14
CA LYS A 390 -5.85 -33.00 -30.90
C LYS A 390 -4.57 -33.67 -31.38
N ASP A 391 -3.97 -33.18 -32.46
CA ASP A 391 -2.76 -33.72 -33.07
C ASP A 391 -1.47 -33.39 -32.33
N VAL A 392 -1.54 -32.63 -31.21
CA VAL A 392 -0.36 -32.28 -30.41
C VAL A 392 0.05 -33.47 -29.55
N PRO A 393 1.30 -34.00 -29.69
CA PRO A 393 1.79 -35.07 -28.85
C PRO A 393 1.86 -34.64 -27.39
N ASN A 394 1.55 -35.56 -26.47
CA ASN A 394 1.69 -35.29 -25.04
C ASN A 394 3.08 -35.72 -24.58
N PRO A 395 3.96 -34.79 -24.15
CA PRO A 395 5.29 -35.13 -23.67
C PRO A 395 5.31 -35.87 -22.31
N ASN A 396 4.16 -35.89 -21.62
CA ASN A 396 4.02 -36.50 -20.28
C ASN A 396 3.27 -37.83 -20.33
N GLN A 397 2.95 -38.36 -21.53
CA GLN A 397 2.24 -39.60 -21.67
C GLN A 397 3.26 -40.76 -21.62
N ASP A 398 3.29 -41.52 -20.53
CA ASP A 398 3.97 -42.83 -20.47
C ASP A 398 3.17 -43.84 -21.25
N ASP A 399 3.86 -44.75 -21.95
CA ASP A 399 3.27 -45.75 -22.88
C ASP A 399 2.26 -46.73 -22.24
N ASP A 400 2.08 -46.69 -20.91
CA ASP A 400 1.23 -47.60 -20.12
C ASP A 400 -0.07 -46.97 -19.56
N ASP A 401 -0.34 -45.68 -19.79
CA ASP A 401 -1.53 -45.04 -19.23
C ASP A 401 -2.73 -45.08 -20.21
N ASP A 402 -3.69 -45.90 -19.80
CA ASP A 402 -5.04 -46.03 -20.40
C ASP A 402 -5.78 -44.67 -20.36
N GLU A 403 -6.35 -44.26 -21.50
CA GLU A 403 -7.28 -43.15 -21.82
C GLU A 403 -7.81 -42.22 -20.72
N GLY A 404 -7.04 -41.87 -19.69
CA GLY A 404 -7.33 -40.84 -18.71
C GLY A 404 -6.84 -39.48 -19.19
N PHE A 405 -7.61 -38.42 -19.01
CA PHE A 405 -7.32 -36.98 -19.30
C PHE A 405 -5.96 -36.53 -18.70
N SER A 406 -4.86 -36.96 -19.34
CA SER A 406 -3.52 -36.50 -18.93
C SER A 406 -3.31 -35.08 -19.40
N PHE A 407 -2.92 -34.19 -18.47
CA PHE A 407 -2.57 -32.80 -18.73
C PHE A 407 -1.48 -32.70 -19.81
N ASN A 408 -1.74 -31.95 -20.88
CA ASN A 408 -0.79 -31.76 -21.98
C ASN A 408 -0.30 -30.31 -22.05
N PRO A 409 0.88 -30.00 -21.47
CA PRO A 409 1.43 -28.66 -21.45
C PRO A 409 1.75 -28.10 -22.83
N LEU A 410 2.12 -28.95 -23.77
CA LEU A 410 2.47 -28.54 -25.13
C LEU A 410 1.27 -27.97 -25.90
N LYS A 411 0.04 -28.46 -25.66
CA LYS A 411 -1.17 -27.87 -26.25
C LYS A 411 -1.35 -26.42 -25.86
N ILE A 412 -1.18 -26.11 -24.56
CA ILE A 412 -1.28 -24.75 -24.03
C ILE A 412 -0.16 -23.88 -24.61
N GLU A 413 1.07 -24.39 -24.62
CA GLU A 413 2.24 -23.66 -25.11
C GLU A 413 2.06 -23.27 -26.60
N VAL A 414 1.78 -24.21 -27.47
CA VAL A 414 1.66 -23.94 -28.91
C VAL A 414 0.52 -22.99 -29.20
N PHE A 415 -0.65 -23.24 -28.59
CA PHE A 415 -1.82 -22.38 -28.79
C PHE A 415 -1.59 -20.97 -28.32
N LEU A 416 -1.13 -20.80 -27.06
CA LEU A 416 -1.01 -19.48 -26.42
C LEU A 416 0.12 -18.67 -27.06
N GLN A 417 1.28 -19.27 -27.32
CA GLN A 417 2.39 -18.61 -28.02
C GLN A 417 1.94 -18.07 -29.38
N THR A 418 1.27 -18.91 -30.20
CA THR A 418 0.79 -18.51 -31.51
C THR A 418 -0.26 -17.41 -31.45
N LEU A 419 -1.23 -17.54 -30.53
CA LEU A 419 -2.30 -16.56 -30.37
C LEU A 419 -1.76 -15.20 -29.93
N LEU A 420 -0.90 -15.16 -28.89
CA LEU A 420 -0.32 -13.92 -28.37
C LEU A 420 0.60 -13.25 -29.39
N HIS A 421 1.37 -14.03 -30.16
CA HIS A 421 2.19 -13.50 -31.23
C HIS A 421 1.34 -12.80 -32.30
N LEU A 422 0.29 -13.43 -32.79
CA LEU A 422 -0.61 -12.85 -33.79
C LEU A 422 -1.36 -11.61 -33.26
N ALA A 423 -1.61 -11.56 -31.99
CA ALA A 423 -2.30 -10.48 -31.30
C ALA A 423 -1.36 -9.42 -30.68
N ALA A 424 -0.05 -9.48 -30.94
CA ALA A 424 0.97 -8.67 -30.28
C ALA A 424 0.93 -7.17 -30.63
N LYS A 425 0.15 -6.74 -31.61
CA LYS A 425 0.12 -5.35 -32.11
C LYS A 425 -0.28 -4.31 -31.06
N SER A 426 -1.18 -4.65 -30.15
CA SER A 426 -1.60 -3.77 -29.05
C SER A 426 -2.38 -4.54 -27.98
N PHE A 427 -2.57 -3.91 -26.81
CA PHE A 427 -3.43 -4.47 -25.75
C PHE A 427 -4.83 -4.85 -26.24
N SER A 428 -5.45 -3.99 -27.07
CA SER A 428 -6.79 -4.25 -27.60
C SER A 428 -6.85 -5.48 -28.50
N HIS A 429 -5.82 -5.74 -29.32
CA HIS A 429 -5.73 -6.94 -30.13
C HIS A 429 -5.61 -8.19 -29.26
N SER A 430 -4.74 -8.14 -28.23
CA SER A 430 -4.59 -9.25 -27.29
C SER A 430 -5.89 -9.51 -26.51
N PHE A 431 -6.61 -8.48 -26.08
CA PHE A 431 -7.91 -8.64 -25.38
C PHE A 431 -8.98 -9.25 -26.28
N SER A 432 -9.04 -8.83 -27.55
CA SER A 432 -9.98 -9.40 -28.52
C SER A 432 -9.67 -10.85 -28.82
N ALA A 433 -8.38 -11.22 -28.88
CA ALA A 433 -7.96 -12.60 -29.07
C ALA A 433 -8.35 -13.50 -27.88
N LEU A 434 -8.10 -13.04 -26.64
CA LEU A 434 -8.51 -13.75 -25.43
C LEU A 434 -10.04 -13.94 -25.36
N ALA A 435 -10.80 -12.91 -25.75
CA ALA A 435 -12.26 -12.97 -25.74
C ALA A 435 -12.79 -13.93 -26.83
N LYS A 436 -12.21 -13.89 -28.03
CA LYS A 436 -12.65 -14.73 -29.16
C LYS A 436 -12.47 -16.24 -28.87
N PHE A 437 -11.35 -16.61 -28.28
CA PHE A 437 -11.00 -17.98 -28.00
C PHE A 437 -11.20 -18.38 -26.53
N HIS A 438 -12.11 -17.71 -25.85
CA HIS A 438 -12.36 -17.92 -24.41
C HIS A 438 -12.68 -19.37 -24.05
N GLU A 439 -13.51 -20.05 -24.87
CA GLU A 439 -13.86 -21.47 -24.67
C GLU A 439 -12.64 -22.38 -24.77
N VAL A 440 -11.72 -22.10 -25.72
CA VAL A 440 -10.47 -22.85 -25.82
C VAL A 440 -9.63 -22.70 -24.56
N PHE A 441 -9.51 -21.47 -24.05
CA PHE A 441 -8.82 -21.23 -22.79
C PHE A 441 -9.48 -21.95 -21.62
N LYS A 442 -10.79 -21.89 -21.50
CA LYS A 442 -11.55 -22.53 -20.43
C LYS A 442 -11.29 -24.03 -20.37
N THR A 443 -11.25 -24.69 -21.52
CA THR A 443 -10.94 -26.11 -21.60
C THR A 443 -9.48 -26.44 -21.29
N LEU A 444 -8.53 -25.63 -21.82
CA LEU A 444 -7.10 -25.86 -21.59
C LEU A 444 -6.64 -25.52 -20.18
N ALA A 445 -7.29 -24.57 -19.52
CA ALA A 445 -6.98 -24.10 -18.18
C ALA A 445 -7.97 -24.60 -17.11
N GLU A 446 -8.65 -25.72 -17.34
CA GLU A 446 -9.63 -26.28 -16.41
C GLU A 446 -8.96 -26.71 -15.08
N SER A 447 -7.79 -27.33 -15.16
CA SER A 447 -7.02 -27.74 -14.00
C SER A 447 -6.14 -26.59 -13.46
N ASP A 448 -5.75 -26.66 -12.17
CA ASP A 448 -4.83 -25.71 -11.58
C ASP A 448 -3.45 -25.73 -12.25
N GLU A 449 -2.99 -26.89 -12.69
CA GLU A 449 -1.76 -27.03 -13.49
C GLU A 449 -1.89 -26.33 -14.84
N GLY A 450 -3.05 -26.45 -15.50
CA GLY A 450 -3.36 -25.74 -16.74
C GLY A 450 -3.31 -24.23 -16.58
N LYS A 451 -3.92 -23.68 -15.52
CA LYS A 451 -3.89 -22.26 -15.20
C LYS A 451 -2.45 -21.76 -14.96
N LEU A 452 -1.67 -22.51 -14.19
CA LEU A 452 -0.26 -22.20 -13.95
C LEU A 452 0.56 -22.21 -15.25
N HIS A 453 0.32 -23.20 -16.11
CA HIS A 453 1.03 -23.30 -17.38
C HIS A 453 0.67 -22.17 -18.35
N VAL A 454 -0.59 -21.73 -18.37
CA VAL A 454 -1.02 -20.52 -19.11
C VAL A 454 -0.24 -19.31 -18.67
N LEU A 455 -0.06 -19.11 -17.35
CA LEU A 455 0.71 -17.99 -16.80
C LEU A 455 2.20 -18.07 -17.15
N ARG A 456 2.80 -19.27 -17.13
CA ARG A 456 4.20 -19.53 -17.54
C ARG A 456 4.42 -19.17 -18.99
N VAL A 457 3.59 -19.70 -19.88
CA VAL A 457 3.73 -19.45 -21.32
C VAL A 457 3.51 -17.97 -21.65
N MET A 458 2.54 -17.32 -21.02
CA MET A 458 2.32 -15.88 -21.17
C MET A 458 3.54 -15.07 -20.72
N TYR A 459 4.19 -15.46 -19.62
CA TYR A 459 5.43 -14.84 -19.16
C TYR A 459 6.57 -15.03 -20.18
N ASP A 460 6.79 -16.23 -20.69
CA ASP A 460 7.82 -16.51 -21.70
C ASP A 460 7.69 -15.65 -22.95
N VAL A 461 6.43 -15.47 -23.40
CA VAL A 461 6.12 -14.61 -24.56
C VAL A 461 6.42 -13.13 -24.30
N TRP A 462 6.16 -12.64 -23.08
CA TRP A 462 6.19 -11.22 -22.76
C TRP A 462 7.24 -10.80 -21.74
N LYS A 463 8.22 -11.65 -21.39
CA LYS A 463 9.22 -11.36 -20.35
C LYS A 463 9.97 -10.03 -20.56
N ASN A 464 10.10 -9.55 -21.81
CA ASN A 464 10.67 -8.25 -22.13
C ASN A 464 9.64 -7.10 -22.09
N HIS A 465 8.39 -7.37 -21.68
CA HIS A 465 7.32 -6.38 -21.65
C HIS A 465 6.46 -6.49 -20.37
N PRO A 466 6.99 -6.12 -19.19
CA PRO A 466 6.30 -6.28 -17.89
C PRO A 466 4.89 -5.68 -17.85
N GLN A 467 4.66 -4.56 -18.54
CA GLN A 467 3.34 -3.94 -18.60
C GLN A 467 2.32 -4.84 -19.32
N MET A 468 2.72 -5.53 -20.40
CA MET A 468 1.85 -6.46 -21.10
C MET A 468 1.47 -7.64 -20.21
N ILE A 469 2.45 -8.19 -19.45
CA ILE A 469 2.20 -9.25 -18.47
C ILE A 469 1.12 -8.83 -17.48
N ALA A 470 1.31 -7.67 -16.81
CA ALA A 470 0.39 -7.17 -15.81
C ALA A 470 -1.04 -6.97 -16.36
N VAL A 471 -1.14 -6.40 -17.56
CA VAL A 471 -2.43 -6.11 -18.21
C VAL A 471 -3.14 -7.38 -18.68
N LEU A 472 -2.40 -8.38 -19.20
CA LEU A 472 -2.97 -9.65 -19.62
C LEU A 472 -3.45 -10.48 -18.42
N ILE A 473 -2.68 -10.55 -17.33
CA ILE A 473 -3.11 -11.22 -16.09
C ILE A 473 -4.39 -10.57 -15.56
N ASP A 474 -4.45 -9.22 -15.53
CA ASP A 474 -5.66 -8.50 -15.14
C ASP A 474 -6.87 -8.91 -15.98
N LYS A 475 -6.69 -9.05 -17.27
CA LYS A 475 -7.74 -9.48 -18.19
C LYS A 475 -8.12 -10.94 -17.98
N MET A 476 -7.14 -11.85 -17.84
CA MET A 476 -7.37 -13.29 -17.64
C MET A 476 -8.14 -13.58 -16.34
N ILE A 477 -7.85 -12.85 -15.25
CA ILE A 477 -8.63 -12.93 -13.99
C ILE A 477 -10.08 -12.48 -14.24
N ARG A 478 -10.29 -11.35 -14.94
CA ARG A 478 -11.64 -10.83 -15.21
C ARG A 478 -12.48 -11.74 -16.09
N THR A 479 -11.83 -12.48 -16.97
CA THR A 479 -12.48 -13.45 -17.87
C THR A 479 -12.49 -14.86 -17.29
N GLN A 480 -12.03 -15.05 -16.05
CA GLN A 480 -12.00 -16.36 -15.38
C GLN A 480 -11.19 -17.44 -16.13
N ILE A 481 -10.22 -17.04 -16.94
CA ILE A 481 -9.24 -17.98 -17.53
C ILE A 481 -8.29 -18.47 -16.44
N VAL A 482 -7.87 -17.58 -15.54
CA VAL A 482 -7.10 -17.91 -14.33
C VAL A 482 -7.77 -17.27 -13.11
N ASP A 483 -7.59 -17.87 -11.94
CA ASP A 483 -8.07 -17.32 -10.67
C ASP A 483 -6.97 -16.64 -9.88
N CYS A 484 -7.35 -15.98 -8.78
CA CYS A 484 -6.41 -15.24 -7.94
C CYS A 484 -5.40 -16.14 -7.24
N ALA A 485 -5.77 -17.37 -6.88
CA ALA A 485 -4.90 -18.33 -6.22
C ALA A 485 -3.82 -18.85 -7.18
N ALA A 486 -4.19 -19.15 -8.43
CA ALA A 486 -3.24 -19.53 -9.48
C ALA A 486 -2.19 -18.44 -9.72
N VAL A 487 -2.60 -17.16 -9.78
CA VAL A 487 -1.66 -16.04 -9.94
C VAL A 487 -0.75 -15.93 -8.71
N ALA A 488 -1.27 -16.07 -7.51
CA ALA A 488 -0.44 -16.07 -6.30
C ALA A 488 0.58 -17.23 -6.33
N ASN A 489 0.18 -18.44 -6.64
CA ASN A 489 1.08 -19.59 -6.76
C ASN A 489 2.16 -19.37 -7.85
N TRP A 490 1.79 -18.80 -8.99
CA TRP A 490 2.72 -18.51 -10.08
C TRP A 490 3.79 -17.49 -9.67
N ILE A 491 3.44 -16.43 -8.92
CA ILE A 491 4.40 -15.40 -8.45
C ILE A 491 5.52 -16.01 -7.61
N PHE A 492 5.22 -17.04 -6.81
CA PHE A 492 6.21 -17.74 -5.99
C PHE A 492 6.82 -18.96 -6.69
N SER A 493 6.62 -19.12 -7.98
CA SER A 493 7.20 -20.24 -8.74
C SER A 493 8.69 -20.04 -9.04
N PRO A 494 9.46 -21.12 -9.21
CA PRO A 494 10.87 -21.05 -9.55
C PRO A 494 11.19 -20.27 -10.83
N GLU A 495 10.27 -20.24 -11.79
CA GLU A 495 10.43 -19.54 -13.06
C GLU A 495 10.56 -18.02 -12.87
N LEU A 496 9.95 -17.47 -11.82
CA LEU A 496 10.01 -16.06 -11.50
C LEU A 496 11.14 -15.68 -10.52
N SER A 497 12.01 -16.63 -10.14
CA SER A 497 13.07 -16.37 -9.17
C SER A 497 13.95 -15.16 -9.51
N HIS A 498 14.27 -14.96 -10.78
CA HIS A 498 15.05 -13.81 -11.28
C HIS A 498 14.31 -12.48 -11.24
N ASP A 499 12.97 -12.51 -11.39
CA ASP A 499 12.11 -11.34 -11.41
C ASP A 499 11.40 -11.12 -10.07
N PHE A 500 11.58 -12.01 -9.10
CA PHE A 500 10.84 -11.99 -7.83
C PHE A 500 10.98 -10.68 -7.07
N THR A 501 12.13 -10.01 -7.16
CA THR A 501 12.36 -8.72 -6.51
C THR A 501 11.92 -7.52 -7.36
N ARG A 502 11.45 -7.72 -8.62
CA ARG A 502 11.00 -6.66 -9.53
C ARG A 502 9.66 -6.07 -9.10
N LEU A 503 9.52 -4.77 -9.22
CA LEU A 503 8.33 -4.03 -8.79
C LEU A 503 7.04 -4.53 -9.46
N TYR A 504 7.07 -4.82 -10.77
CA TYR A 504 5.87 -5.22 -11.51
C TYR A 504 5.22 -6.51 -10.99
N ILE A 505 6.00 -7.46 -10.45
CA ILE A 505 5.50 -8.70 -9.84
C ILE A 505 4.61 -8.37 -8.63
N TRP A 506 5.05 -7.46 -7.78
CA TRP A 506 4.31 -7.03 -6.60
C TRP A 506 3.11 -6.18 -6.96
N GLU A 507 3.19 -5.35 -8.01
CA GLU A 507 2.03 -4.66 -8.58
C GLU A 507 0.94 -5.65 -9.03
N ILE A 508 1.32 -6.77 -9.66
CA ILE A 508 0.41 -7.86 -10.06
C ILE A 508 -0.25 -8.48 -8.81
N LEU A 509 0.54 -8.86 -7.80
CA LEU A 509 0.01 -9.49 -6.58
C LEU A 509 -0.97 -8.56 -5.86
N HIS A 510 -0.60 -7.32 -5.62
CA HIS A 510 -1.49 -6.34 -4.98
C HIS A 510 -2.75 -6.06 -5.80
N SER A 511 -2.64 -6.04 -7.13
CA SER A 511 -3.80 -5.91 -8.01
C SER A 511 -4.73 -7.10 -7.90
N THR A 512 -4.19 -8.31 -7.81
CA THR A 512 -4.93 -9.57 -7.63
C THR A 512 -5.68 -9.58 -6.30
N ILE A 513 -4.99 -9.25 -5.19
CA ILE A 513 -5.62 -9.16 -3.86
C ILE A 513 -6.73 -8.09 -3.85
N ARG A 514 -6.46 -6.90 -4.42
CA ARG A 514 -7.48 -5.84 -4.50
C ARG A 514 -8.71 -6.25 -5.30
N LYS A 515 -8.57 -7.07 -6.34
CA LYS A 515 -9.72 -7.59 -7.09
C LYS A 515 -10.56 -8.54 -6.25
N MET A 516 -9.92 -9.48 -5.55
CA MET A 516 -10.62 -10.38 -4.64
C MET A 516 -11.36 -9.58 -3.57
N ASN A 517 -10.70 -8.62 -2.93
CA ASN A 517 -11.32 -7.76 -1.92
C ASN A 517 -12.53 -6.99 -2.47
N LYS A 518 -12.40 -6.41 -3.68
CA LYS A 518 -13.52 -5.71 -4.32
C LYS A 518 -14.67 -6.64 -4.70
N HIS A 519 -14.38 -7.87 -5.08
CA HIS A 519 -15.39 -8.87 -5.38
C HIS A 519 -16.23 -9.19 -4.14
N VAL A 520 -15.57 -9.50 -3.01
CA VAL A 520 -16.25 -9.75 -1.73
C VAL A 520 -17.06 -8.53 -1.29
N GLN A 521 -16.47 -7.33 -1.31
CA GLN A 521 -17.16 -6.10 -0.93
C GLN A 521 -18.39 -5.81 -1.80
N LYS A 522 -18.35 -6.14 -3.09
CA LYS A 522 -19.47 -5.97 -3.99
C LYS A 522 -20.65 -6.86 -3.60
N ILE A 523 -20.40 -8.15 -3.35
CA ILE A 523 -21.45 -9.10 -2.97
C ILE A 523 -22.01 -8.75 -1.58
N GLN A 524 -21.17 -8.36 -0.63
CA GLN A 524 -21.59 -7.89 0.70
C GLN A 524 -22.52 -6.69 0.58
N ARG A 525 -22.18 -5.70 -0.26
CA ARG A 525 -23.04 -4.52 -0.48
C ARG A 525 -24.37 -4.89 -1.10
N GLU A 526 -24.39 -5.79 -2.08
CA GLU A 526 -25.63 -6.30 -2.69
C GLU A 526 -26.52 -6.96 -1.63
N LEU A 527 -25.93 -7.73 -0.70
CA LEU A 527 -26.64 -8.34 0.42
C LEU A 527 -27.24 -7.30 1.37
N GLU A 528 -26.43 -6.30 1.77
CA GLU A 528 -26.89 -5.21 2.66
C GLU A 528 -28.01 -4.39 2.03
N GLU A 529 -27.89 -4.07 0.74
CA GLU A 529 -28.93 -3.35 -0.01
C GLU A 529 -30.25 -4.16 -0.07
N THR A 530 -30.15 -5.49 -0.25
CA THR A 530 -31.32 -6.36 -0.31
C THR A 530 -31.99 -6.51 1.08
N LYS A 531 -31.16 -6.66 2.14
CA LYS A 531 -31.65 -6.64 3.54
C LYS A 531 -32.36 -5.33 3.88
N GLY A 532 -31.77 -4.19 3.47
CA GLY A 532 -32.36 -2.88 3.69
C GLY A 532 -33.67 -2.65 2.91
N LYS A 533 -33.88 -3.35 1.78
CA LYS A 533 -35.18 -3.33 1.07
C LYS A 533 -36.24 -4.11 1.85
N LEU A 534 -35.90 -5.30 2.37
CA LEU A 534 -36.79 -6.10 3.19
C LEU A 534 -37.21 -5.35 4.47
N GLU A 535 -36.26 -4.75 5.19
CA GLU A 535 -36.55 -3.94 6.37
C GLU A 535 -37.46 -2.75 6.10
N LYS A 536 -37.29 -2.08 4.95
CA LYS A 536 -38.16 -0.96 4.55
C LYS A 536 -39.57 -1.44 4.21
N GLN A 537 -39.71 -2.65 3.66
CA GLN A 537 -40.96 -3.28 3.35
C GLN A 537 -41.71 -3.64 4.65
N HIS A 538 -41.02 -4.23 5.64
CA HIS A 538 -41.58 -4.49 6.96
C HIS A 538 -42.01 -3.20 7.70
N LYS A 539 -41.14 -2.17 7.72
CA LYS A 539 -41.47 -0.87 8.35
C LYS A 539 -42.66 -0.15 7.72
N ARG A 540 -42.93 -0.34 6.44
CA ARG A 540 -44.11 0.21 5.78
C ARG A 540 -45.36 -0.52 6.21
N ARG A 541 -45.33 -1.81 6.40
CA ARG A 541 -46.46 -2.62 6.92
C ARG A 541 -46.79 -2.26 8.35
N ASP A 542 -45.79 -2.10 9.21
CA ASP A 542 -45.98 -1.68 10.61
C ASP A 542 -46.56 -0.27 10.75
N SER A 543 -46.50 0.56 9.71
CA SER A 543 -47.09 1.92 9.70
C SER A 543 -48.51 2.02 9.13
N ASP A 544 -48.95 0.99 8.40
CA ASP A 544 -50.27 0.93 7.75
C ASP A 544 -51.26 0.00 8.50
N ASP A 545 -51.04 -0.27 9.80
CA ASP A 545 -51.85 -1.11 10.65
C ASP A 545 -53.19 -0.47 11.02
N ASP A 546 -54.09 -0.42 10.03
CA ASP A 546 -55.55 -0.28 10.20
C ASP A 546 -56.25 -0.85 8.94
N ASP A 547 -56.18 -2.17 8.71
CA ASP A 547 -57.25 -2.98 8.12
C ASP A 547 -56.83 -4.41 7.78
N ASP A 548 -57.68 -5.38 8.23
CA ASP A 548 -57.65 -6.80 8.01
C ASP A 548 -57.27 -7.27 6.61
N ASP A 549 -56.07 -7.81 6.39
CA ASP A 549 -55.85 -8.92 5.42
C ASP A 549 -54.52 -9.70 5.64
N ASP A 550 -54.48 -10.53 6.67
CA ASP A 550 -53.26 -11.26 7.13
C ASP A 550 -52.82 -12.47 6.25
N ARG A 551 -53.40 -12.63 5.04
CA ARG A 551 -53.15 -13.82 4.20
C ARG A 551 -52.26 -13.58 2.96
N ASN A 552 -51.88 -12.36 2.65
CA ASN A 552 -51.10 -12.04 1.46
C ASN A 552 -49.64 -11.62 1.75
N SER A 553 -49.30 -11.38 3.01
CA SER A 553 -48.00 -10.83 3.44
C SER A 553 -46.82 -11.81 3.22
N ASP A 554 -47.05 -13.08 3.54
CA ASP A 554 -45.98 -14.12 3.42
C ASP A 554 -45.58 -14.47 1.97
N ARG A 555 -46.42 -14.10 0.98
CA ARG A 555 -46.10 -14.37 -0.44
C ARG A 555 -45.22 -13.31 -1.11
N GLU A 556 -45.17 -12.08 -0.59
CA GLU A 556 -44.37 -10.99 -1.18
C GLU A 556 -42.95 -10.92 -0.59
N ASP A 557 -42.72 -11.43 0.63
CA ASP A 557 -41.41 -11.43 1.28
C ASP A 557 -40.54 -12.62 0.86
N GLY A 558 -41.16 -13.76 0.52
CA GLY A 558 -40.50 -14.97 0.14
C GLY A 558 -39.43 -14.83 -0.98
N PRO A 559 -39.68 -14.07 -2.07
CA PRO A 559 -38.65 -13.87 -3.10
C PRO A 559 -37.43 -13.05 -2.64
N LEU A 560 -37.62 -12.10 -1.72
CA LEU A 560 -36.51 -11.31 -1.16
C LEU A 560 -35.72 -12.11 -0.14
N GLU A 561 -36.38 -12.90 0.69
CA GLU A 561 -35.73 -13.78 1.65
C GLU A 561 -34.90 -14.86 0.91
N GLU A 562 -35.42 -15.51 -0.11
CA GLU A 562 -34.69 -16.45 -0.96
C GLU A 562 -33.48 -15.78 -1.65
N GLN A 563 -33.63 -14.53 -2.06
CA GLN A 563 -32.52 -13.75 -2.65
C GLN A 563 -31.46 -13.43 -1.61
N ILE A 564 -31.84 -13.09 -0.37
CA ILE A 564 -30.92 -12.85 0.76
C ILE A 564 -30.14 -14.13 1.07
N GLU A 565 -30.81 -15.27 1.16
CA GLU A 565 -30.15 -16.55 1.44
C GLU A 565 -29.11 -16.90 0.36
N ARG A 566 -29.47 -16.79 -0.90
CA ARG A 566 -28.55 -16.99 -2.03
C ARG A 566 -27.36 -16.00 -2.02
N LEU A 567 -27.58 -14.75 -1.62
CA LEU A 567 -26.50 -13.77 -1.50
C LEU A 567 -25.62 -14.04 -0.28
N GLN A 568 -26.16 -14.56 0.82
CA GLN A 568 -25.40 -15.01 1.99
C GLN A 568 -24.44 -16.14 1.62
N GLU A 569 -24.93 -17.19 0.94
CA GLU A 569 -24.09 -18.29 0.46
C GLU A 569 -22.97 -17.78 -0.47
N LYS A 570 -23.27 -16.83 -1.37
CA LYS A 570 -22.26 -16.21 -2.23
C LYS A 570 -21.22 -15.42 -1.46
N VAL A 571 -21.61 -14.69 -0.41
CA VAL A 571 -20.70 -13.95 0.46
C VAL A 571 -19.77 -14.92 1.17
N GLU A 572 -20.31 -16.00 1.77
CA GLU A 572 -19.53 -17.02 2.47
C GLU A 572 -18.51 -17.71 1.54
N SER A 573 -18.95 -18.09 0.33
CA SER A 573 -18.05 -18.66 -0.67
C SER A 573 -16.93 -17.67 -1.06
N ALA A 574 -17.27 -16.42 -1.37
CA ALA A 574 -16.28 -15.41 -1.76
C ALA A 574 -15.32 -15.06 -0.60
N GLN A 575 -15.79 -15.03 0.64
CA GLN A 575 -14.93 -14.85 1.82
C GLN A 575 -14.01 -16.06 2.04
N SER A 576 -14.49 -17.27 1.77
CA SER A 576 -13.66 -18.48 1.84
C SER A 576 -12.56 -18.46 0.78
N GLU A 577 -12.86 -18.03 -0.45
CA GLU A 577 -11.87 -17.85 -1.51
C GLU A 577 -10.83 -16.76 -1.14
N GLN A 578 -11.29 -15.64 -0.57
CA GLN A 578 -10.42 -14.56 -0.08
C GLN A 578 -9.49 -15.05 1.04
N LYS A 579 -10.03 -15.78 2.02
CA LYS A 579 -9.24 -16.38 3.10
C LYS A 579 -8.19 -17.34 2.55
N ASN A 580 -8.59 -18.22 1.61
CA ASN A 580 -7.69 -19.16 0.96
C ASN A 580 -6.56 -18.44 0.19
N LEU A 581 -6.86 -17.34 -0.50
CA LEU A 581 -5.84 -16.54 -1.19
C LEU A 581 -4.76 -16.04 -0.22
N PHE A 582 -5.16 -15.49 0.94
CA PHE A 582 -4.19 -15.05 1.95
C PHE A 582 -3.40 -16.22 2.56
N LEU A 583 -4.05 -17.36 2.81
CA LEU A 583 -3.36 -18.57 3.29
C LEU A 583 -2.29 -19.02 2.30
N VAL A 584 -2.60 -19.09 1.01
CA VAL A 584 -1.65 -19.44 -0.06
C VAL A 584 -0.49 -18.45 -0.08
N ILE A 585 -0.75 -17.14 -0.07
CA ILE A 585 0.29 -16.11 -0.10
C ILE A 585 1.25 -16.26 1.10
N PHE A 586 0.72 -16.31 2.32
CA PHE A 586 1.55 -16.39 3.52
C PHE A 586 2.28 -17.73 3.64
N GLN A 587 1.65 -18.84 3.25
CA GLN A 587 2.32 -20.15 3.19
C GLN A 587 3.51 -20.10 2.23
N ARG A 588 3.37 -19.49 1.05
CA ARG A 588 4.47 -19.35 0.09
C ARG A 588 5.59 -18.47 0.62
N PHE A 589 5.28 -17.35 1.28
CA PHE A 589 6.29 -16.54 1.94
C PHE A 589 7.07 -17.33 3.00
N ILE A 590 6.36 -18.04 3.86
CA ILE A 590 6.99 -18.88 4.89
C ILE A 590 7.92 -19.90 4.27
N MET A 591 7.49 -20.59 3.21
CA MET A 591 8.31 -21.59 2.52
C MET A 591 9.61 -21.01 1.97
N ILE A 592 9.53 -19.91 1.19
CA ILE A 592 10.74 -19.33 0.56
C ILE A 592 11.68 -18.70 1.60
N LEU A 593 11.14 -18.08 2.64
CA LEU A 593 11.93 -17.48 3.72
C LEU A 593 12.60 -18.56 4.57
N THR A 594 11.88 -19.62 4.95
CA THR A 594 12.45 -20.76 5.69
C THR A 594 13.52 -21.47 4.88
N GLU A 595 13.30 -21.70 3.59
CA GLU A 595 14.30 -22.30 2.70
C GLU A 595 15.58 -21.45 2.63
N HIS A 596 15.44 -20.12 2.54
CA HIS A 596 16.57 -19.20 2.56
C HIS A 596 17.34 -19.27 3.89
N LEU A 597 16.63 -19.24 5.02
CA LEU A 597 17.24 -19.32 6.36
C LEU A 597 18.04 -20.62 6.53
N VAL A 598 17.45 -21.77 6.18
CA VAL A 598 18.13 -23.07 6.24
C VAL A 598 19.36 -23.11 5.33
N ARG A 599 19.28 -22.54 4.13
CA ARG A 599 20.40 -22.46 3.20
C ARG A 599 21.54 -21.61 3.74
N CYS A 600 21.23 -20.46 4.34
CA CYS A 600 22.21 -19.57 4.96
C CYS A 600 22.87 -20.23 6.17
N GLU A 601 22.10 -20.87 7.05
CA GLU A 601 22.59 -21.56 8.22
C GLU A 601 23.54 -22.73 7.83
N THR A 602 23.12 -23.55 6.86
CA THR A 602 23.90 -24.68 6.35
C THR A 602 25.18 -24.22 5.65
N GLY A 603 25.14 -23.11 4.93
CA GLY A 603 26.25 -22.53 4.19
C GLY A 603 27.17 -21.61 5.01
N GLY A 604 26.80 -21.28 6.24
CA GLY A 604 27.53 -20.29 7.07
C GLY A 604 27.53 -18.89 6.46
N ILE A 605 26.45 -18.52 5.73
CA ILE A 605 26.29 -17.25 5.02
C ILE A 605 25.41 -16.32 5.88
N ASP A 606 25.68 -15.01 5.80
CA ASP A 606 24.81 -14.01 6.45
C ASP A 606 23.36 -14.09 5.92
N VAL A 607 22.42 -14.20 6.83
CA VAL A 607 20.97 -14.22 6.53
C VAL A 607 20.50 -12.90 5.92
N LEU A 608 21.09 -11.77 6.35
CA LEU A 608 20.65 -10.42 5.98
C LEU A 608 21.09 -10.02 4.55
N THR A 609 20.82 -10.88 3.58
CA THR A 609 21.03 -10.55 2.15
C THR A 609 20.05 -9.49 1.67
N PRO A 610 20.38 -8.72 0.59
CA PRO A 610 19.44 -7.78 -0.03
C PRO A 610 18.11 -8.45 -0.46
N TRP A 611 18.20 -9.70 -0.94
CA TRP A 611 17.03 -10.50 -1.30
C TRP A 611 16.14 -10.79 -0.08
N TYR A 612 16.73 -11.26 1.03
CA TYR A 612 15.99 -11.58 2.26
C TYR A 612 15.32 -10.33 2.84
N LYS A 613 16.06 -9.20 2.93
CA LYS A 613 15.49 -7.92 3.37
C LYS A 613 14.28 -7.53 2.52
N ASN A 614 14.41 -7.62 1.19
CA ASN A 614 13.29 -7.32 0.29
C ASN A 614 12.09 -8.24 0.54
N CYS A 615 12.29 -9.55 0.70
CA CYS A 615 11.21 -10.50 0.95
C CYS A 615 10.48 -10.24 2.28
N ILE A 616 11.21 -9.97 3.36
CA ILE A 616 10.61 -9.61 4.66
C ILE A 616 9.80 -8.31 4.55
N GLU A 617 10.33 -7.31 3.90
CA GLU A 617 9.62 -6.03 3.70
C GLU A 617 8.41 -6.18 2.76
N ARG A 618 8.44 -7.10 1.78
CA ARG A 618 7.26 -7.46 0.97
C ARG A 618 6.20 -8.17 1.81
N LEU A 619 6.59 -9.07 2.70
CA LEU A 619 5.66 -9.68 3.66
C LEU A 619 5.01 -8.61 4.54
N GLN A 620 5.78 -7.68 5.10
CA GLN A 620 5.27 -6.53 5.85
C GLN A 620 4.32 -5.68 5.01
N GLN A 621 4.65 -5.44 3.75
CA GLN A 621 3.82 -4.68 2.81
C GLN A 621 2.45 -5.32 2.60
N ILE A 622 2.35 -6.65 2.46
CA ILE A 622 1.07 -7.36 2.34
C ILE A 622 0.24 -7.14 3.61
N PHE A 623 0.82 -7.33 4.79
CA PHE A 623 0.14 -7.09 6.06
C PHE A 623 -0.39 -5.65 6.16
N LEU A 624 0.45 -4.67 5.87
CA LEU A 624 0.11 -3.25 6.00
C LEU A 624 -0.94 -2.80 4.99
N GLN A 625 -0.78 -3.13 3.71
CA GLN A 625 -1.69 -2.66 2.66
C GLN A 625 -3.08 -3.30 2.72
N HIS A 626 -3.19 -4.49 3.31
CA HIS A 626 -4.44 -5.23 3.40
C HIS A 626 -4.88 -5.47 4.85
N HIS A 627 -4.36 -4.68 5.80
CA HIS A 627 -4.53 -4.88 7.25
C HIS A 627 -5.99 -5.08 7.66
N GLN A 628 -6.93 -4.28 7.17
CA GLN A 628 -8.35 -4.37 7.53
C GLN A 628 -8.96 -5.74 7.23
N ILE A 629 -8.58 -6.35 6.10
CA ILE A 629 -9.08 -7.66 5.71
C ILE A 629 -8.32 -8.77 6.46
N ILE A 630 -6.99 -8.63 6.57
CA ILE A 630 -6.16 -9.65 7.22
C ILE A 630 -6.51 -9.76 8.71
N HIS A 631 -6.86 -8.67 9.38
CA HIS A 631 -7.33 -8.70 10.78
C HIS A 631 -8.54 -9.60 10.99
N GLN A 632 -9.45 -9.71 10.01
CA GLN A 632 -10.62 -10.61 10.08
C GLN A 632 -10.21 -12.08 10.11
N TYR A 633 -9.05 -12.42 9.55
CA TYR A 633 -8.52 -13.79 9.47
C TYR A 633 -7.38 -14.07 10.44
N MET A 634 -7.07 -13.12 11.34
CA MET A 634 -5.88 -13.17 12.21
C MET A 634 -5.79 -14.46 13.04
N VAL A 635 -6.89 -14.88 13.67
CA VAL A 635 -6.94 -16.12 14.46
C VAL A 635 -6.65 -17.36 13.59
N THR A 636 -7.16 -17.39 12.38
CA THR A 636 -6.89 -18.50 11.44
C THR A 636 -5.43 -18.53 11.03
N LEU A 637 -4.84 -17.37 10.72
CA LEU A 637 -3.43 -17.25 10.34
C LEU A 637 -2.49 -17.64 11.48
N GLU A 638 -2.78 -17.22 12.72
CA GLU A 638 -2.01 -17.58 13.92
C GLU A 638 -2.02 -19.09 14.16
N ASN A 639 -3.18 -19.72 14.07
CA ASN A 639 -3.33 -21.15 14.36
C ASN A 639 -2.76 -22.06 13.25
N LEU A 640 -2.79 -21.63 11.99
CA LEU A 640 -2.41 -22.48 10.86
C LEU A 640 -0.99 -22.22 10.33
N LEU A 641 -0.50 -20.97 10.38
CA LEU A 641 0.72 -20.57 9.71
C LEU A 641 1.76 -19.93 10.64
N PHE A 642 1.35 -18.99 11.50
CA PHE A 642 2.27 -18.24 12.35
C PHE A 642 2.34 -18.82 13.76
N THR A 643 2.56 -20.14 13.82
CA THR A 643 2.66 -20.89 15.10
C THR A 643 3.99 -20.59 15.80
N ALA A 644 4.08 -20.97 17.08
CA ALA A 644 5.27 -20.78 17.91
C ALA A 644 6.52 -21.57 17.42
N GLU A 645 6.32 -22.53 16.52
CA GLU A 645 7.40 -23.35 15.94
C GLU A 645 8.07 -22.66 14.74
N LEU A 646 7.45 -21.57 14.22
CA LEU A 646 8.00 -20.83 13.08
C LEU A 646 9.25 -20.05 13.49
N ASP A 647 10.18 -19.88 12.54
CA ASP A 647 11.38 -19.06 12.74
C ASP A 647 11.00 -17.67 13.31
N HIS A 648 11.79 -17.23 14.30
CA HIS A 648 11.48 -16.04 15.08
C HIS A 648 11.50 -14.74 14.25
N HIS A 649 12.32 -14.66 13.19
CA HIS A 649 12.36 -13.47 12.32
C HIS A 649 11.03 -13.31 11.56
N ILE A 650 10.48 -14.41 11.06
CA ILE A 650 9.20 -14.43 10.35
C ILE A 650 8.06 -14.17 11.34
N LEU A 651 8.10 -14.85 12.49
CA LEU A 651 7.10 -14.69 13.55
C LEU A 651 7.05 -13.27 14.09
N THR A 652 8.22 -12.61 14.22
CA THR A 652 8.31 -11.21 14.66
C THR A 652 7.52 -10.27 13.76
N VAL A 653 7.54 -10.47 12.44
CA VAL A 653 6.74 -9.66 11.50
C VAL A 653 5.25 -9.77 11.80
N PHE A 654 4.77 -10.98 12.03
CA PHE A 654 3.37 -11.21 12.39
C PHE A 654 3.01 -10.58 13.76
N GLN A 655 3.89 -10.71 14.76
CA GLN A 655 3.69 -10.11 16.08
C GLN A 655 3.66 -8.57 16.01
N GLN A 656 4.52 -7.96 15.21
CA GLN A 656 4.52 -6.52 14.95
C GLN A 656 3.21 -6.07 14.30
N PHE A 657 2.72 -6.86 13.33
CA PHE A 657 1.40 -6.61 12.73
C PHE A 657 0.27 -6.74 13.74
N CYS A 658 0.28 -7.77 14.57
CA CYS A 658 -0.70 -7.93 15.64
C CYS A 658 -0.69 -6.78 16.66
N ALA A 659 0.47 -6.14 16.87
CA ALA A 659 0.60 -4.97 17.72
C ALA A 659 0.09 -3.67 17.05
N LEU A 660 -0.06 -3.66 15.72
CA LEU A 660 -0.59 -2.55 14.94
C LEU A 660 -2.11 -2.71 14.81
N GLN A 661 -2.85 -2.23 15.82
CA GLN A 661 -4.31 -2.27 15.78
C GLN A 661 -4.92 -0.90 15.51
N THR A 662 -6.06 -0.93 14.86
CA THR A 662 -6.91 0.24 14.56
C THR A 662 -8.13 0.27 15.46
#